data_0f06d947d5562169288775fd8433555e
#
_entry.id   0f06d947d5562169288775fd8433555e
#
_cell.length_a   1.000
_cell.length_b   1.000
_cell.length_c   1.000
_cell.angle_alpha   90.00
_cell.angle_beta   90.00
_cell.angle_gamma   90.00
#
_symmetry.space_group_name_H-M   'P 1'
#
loop_
_entity.id
_entity.type
_entity.pdbx_description
1 polymer ?
#
loop_
_entity_poly.entity_id
_entity_poly.type
_entity_poly.pdbx_seq_one_letter_code
_entity_poly.pdbx_strand_id
1 'polypeptide(L)'
;MKVSYNWLKEYLSCDLTPDQLAEAMTTIGIEVDSVEFQEEIPGGLAGVVVAEVLTCIPHPDSDHLHITTVNDGSPEPVTVVCGAPNVAAGQKVLFARIGTVLPGDFKIKKSKIRGVESFGMICAEDELGIGASHEGIMVLPAEAVVGTPAKKYLNLKEESVIEYEITANRIDAASHIGVARDVYAYLKSRDIPCSLHIPSVEAFQEGEGEAIPVEVLDTQGAPRYTGITVKGVTVAPSPEWLQKKLLSIGLRPINNVVDISNFILFETGQPLHTFDADKIRGGKVIVRRAAQDEPIVTLDGLTRKLDATDMVIADAEGPMCIAGVFGGDDSGVTDATVNVFIEGAYFDPASVRKTAKRQQLSTDASFRFERGADPEAALYAAKRAAMLILELAGGQVVGKVQEVYPEPIVRKQIDLDYDRIEAFIGKKIGHGTIERILEALNYEFVEQRVGGSVVAAPTYMVDVYRECDVVEEILRIYGYDNIEFPDNLRMSVNATPTPEPEAIRNGISNFLAANGFTETMNNSLTKEEYYTKLETFPAERCVHIVNPLSQDLNVMRQTLILNGLEVIAYNINRQVTAMKTFEYGSVYQRLPEKDGTKLEGYEEHQNFALFLTGTPAKVWRTPAAKSDFFQLKGYVELLLRRFRIDPSTFQVGAAPADIFAEGIVYALPGKEPQVLATLGTVNPVLAKRFGIKQPVFAAEINWQVLFKLVKRDKFSFTELPKFPEVRRDLALLLDESVQYGDLRKSAFRSAKKLLKSVTLFDVYRGENILLGKKQYALNFVLQDPERTLTDAEVEKTMEKILSGFQNEFGAILR
;
A
#
# COMPACT_ATOMS: atom_id res chain seq x y z
N MET A 1 -11.51 -7.88 -7.65
CA MET A 1 -12.93 -7.93 -8.16
C MET A 1 -13.00 -8.84 -9.35
N LYS A 2 -14.20 -9.42 -9.61
CA LYS A 2 -14.41 -10.29 -10.80
C LYS A 2 -15.60 -9.81 -11.60
N VAL A 3 -15.48 -9.81 -12.93
CA VAL A 3 -16.56 -9.55 -13.87
C VAL A 3 -16.62 -10.64 -14.93
N SER A 4 -17.83 -11.17 -15.18
CA SER A 4 -18.07 -12.13 -16.24
C SER A 4 -18.21 -11.38 -17.56
N TYR A 5 -17.48 -11.82 -18.58
CA TYR A 5 -17.54 -11.24 -19.92
C TYR A 5 -18.93 -11.39 -20.53
N ASN A 6 -19.54 -12.59 -20.45
CA ASN A 6 -20.86 -12.84 -21.03
C ASN A 6 -21.94 -12.02 -20.30
N TRP A 7 -21.85 -11.87 -18.99
CA TRP A 7 -22.77 -11.04 -18.23
C TRP A 7 -22.60 -9.56 -18.57
N LEU A 8 -21.37 -9.07 -18.68
CA LEU A 8 -21.07 -7.68 -19.06
C LEU A 8 -21.60 -7.36 -20.46
N LYS A 9 -21.54 -8.31 -21.41
CA LYS A 9 -22.07 -8.15 -22.79
C LYS A 9 -23.59 -7.93 -22.84
N GLU A 10 -24.33 -8.25 -21.78
CA GLU A 10 -25.76 -7.94 -21.70
C GLU A 10 -26.00 -6.42 -21.54
N TYR A 11 -25.03 -5.69 -20.96
CA TYR A 11 -25.10 -4.24 -20.77
C TYR A 11 -24.31 -3.49 -21.84
N LEU A 12 -23.22 -4.04 -22.33
CA LEU A 12 -22.34 -3.41 -23.32
C LEU A 12 -22.31 -4.21 -24.62
N SER A 13 -22.99 -3.75 -25.65
CA SER A 13 -22.85 -4.30 -27.00
C SER A 13 -21.62 -3.71 -27.67
N CYS A 14 -20.60 -4.54 -27.91
CA CYS A 14 -19.38 -4.21 -28.64
C CYS A 14 -18.72 -5.47 -29.19
N ASP A 15 -17.76 -5.33 -30.12
CA ASP A 15 -17.08 -6.47 -30.76
C ASP A 15 -15.71 -6.79 -30.13
N LEU A 16 -15.43 -6.30 -28.93
CA LEU A 16 -14.19 -6.63 -28.21
C LEU A 16 -14.17 -8.10 -27.76
N THR A 17 -13.03 -8.75 -27.92
CA THR A 17 -12.73 -10.03 -27.26
C THR A 17 -12.47 -9.84 -25.77
N PRO A 18 -12.48 -10.90 -24.93
CA PRO A 18 -12.14 -10.78 -23.50
C PRO A 18 -10.78 -10.10 -23.25
N ASP A 19 -9.75 -10.46 -24.04
CA ASP A 19 -8.40 -9.86 -23.91
C ASP A 19 -8.38 -8.39 -24.31
N GLN A 20 -9.08 -8.03 -25.39
CA GLN A 20 -9.21 -6.61 -25.80
C GLN A 20 -10.01 -5.79 -24.80
N LEU A 21 -11.03 -6.39 -24.17
CA LEU A 21 -11.78 -5.76 -23.09
C LEU A 21 -10.89 -5.51 -21.88
N ALA A 22 -10.08 -6.49 -21.50
CA ALA A 22 -9.12 -6.37 -20.40
C ALA A 22 -8.08 -5.27 -20.66
N GLU A 23 -7.55 -5.17 -21.89
CA GLU A 23 -6.66 -4.09 -22.31
C GLU A 23 -7.34 -2.71 -22.22
N ALA A 24 -8.60 -2.61 -22.70
CA ALA A 24 -9.38 -1.38 -22.61
C ALA A 24 -9.61 -0.97 -21.14
N MET A 25 -9.98 -1.92 -20.26
CA MET A 25 -10.16 -1.69 -18.83
C MET A 25 -8.88 -1.15 -18.18
N THR A 26 -7.74 -1.79 -18.43
CA THR A 26 -6.44 -1.34 -17.89
C THR A 26 -6.09 0.06 -18.40
N THR A 27 -6.32 0.34 -19.69
CA THR A 27 -6.04 1.65 -20.29
C THR A 27 -6.81 2.78 -19.63
N ILE A 28 -8.04 2.53 -19.15
CA ILE A 28 -8.88 3.53 -18.49
C ILE A 28 -8.75 3.56 -16.96
N GLY A 29 -7.74 2.87 -16.41
CA GLY A 29 -7.41 2.88 -14.98
C GLY A 29 -8.13 1.83 -14.13
N ILE A 30 -8.65 0.78 -14.74
CA ILE A 30 -9.15 -0.43 -14.07
C ILE A 30 -8.13 -1.54 -14.32
N GLU A 31 -7.17 -1.72 -13.41
CA GLU A 31 -6.06 -2.64 -13.58
C GLU A 31 -6.54 -4.10 -13.59
N VAL A 32 -6.31 -4.80 -14.70
CA VAL A 32 -6.70 -6.21 -14.86
C VAL A 32 -5.54 -7.10 -14.48
N ASP A 33 -5.79 -8.01 -13.52
CA ASP A 33 -4.82 -8.98 -13.04
C ASP A 33 -4.76 -10.22 -13.94
N SER A 34 -5.93 -10.73 -14.33
CA SER A 34 -6.02 -11.95 -15.12
C SER A 34 -7.32 -12.03 -15.93
N VAL A 35 -7.28 -12.81 -17.00
CA VAL A 35 -8.46 -13.27 -17.76
C VAL A 35 -8.49 -14.79 -17.68
N GLU A 36 -9.44 -15.34 -16.93
CA GLU A 36 -9.60 -16.77 -16.76
C GLU A 36 -10.68 -17.30 -17.69
N PHE A 37 -10.32 -18.29 -18.52
CA PHE A 37 -11.27 -19.00 -19.35
C PHE A 37 -11.88 -20.15 -18.57
N GLN A 38 -13.21 -20.18 -18.46
CA GLN A 38 -13.96 -21.21 -17.76
C GLN A 38 -14.86 -21.93 -18.75
N GLU A 39 -14.74 -23.25 -18.81
CA GLU A 39 -15.65 -24.12 -19.55
C GLU A 39 -16.68 -24.74 -18.60
N GLU A 40 -17.94 -24.80 -19.00
CA GLU A 40 -19.00 -25.40 -18.21
C GLU A 40 -18.67 -26.87 -17.85
N ILE A 41 -18.03 -27.57 -18.79
CA ILE A 41 -17.46 -28.89 -18.59
C ILE A 41 -15.98 -28.85 -19.01
N PRO A 42 -15.04 -29.19 -18.13
CA PRO A 42 -13.62 -29.19 -18.46
C PRO A 42 -13.30 -29.97 -19.75
N GLY A 43 -12.61 -29.30 -20.69
CA GLY A 43 -12.30 -29.88 -22.00
C GLY A 43 -13.44 -29.78 -23.02
N GLY A 44 -14.57 -29.13 -22.65
CA GLY A 44 -15.71 -28.85 -23.57
C GLY A 44 -16.28 -30.08 -24.28
N LEU A 45 -16.06 -31.26 -23.72
CA LEU A 45 -16.40 -32.57 -24.37
C LEU A 45 -15.75 -32.70 -25.76
N ALA A 46 -14.53 -32.21 -25.95
CA ALA A 46 -13.81 -32.33 -27.21
C ALA A 46 -13.63 -33.79 -27.60
N GLY A 47 -14.10 -34.14 -28.80
CA GLY A 47 -14.07 -35.50 -29.29
C GLY A 47 -15.35 -36.32 -29.00
N VAL A 48 -16.33 -35.76 -28.28
CA VAL A 48 -17.67 -36.32 -28.13
C VAL A 48 -18.57 -35.78 -29.24
N VAL A 49 -19.33 -36.67 -29.91
CA VAL A 49 -20.22 -36.27 -30.99
C VAL A 49 -21.58 -36.98 -30.88
N VAL A 50 -22.61 -36.42 -31.50
CA VAL A 50 -23.86 -37.08 -31.70
C VAL A 50 -23.63 -38.25 -32.66
N ALA A 51 -24.06 -39.45 -32.31
CA ALA A 51 -23.91 -40.66 -33.10
C ALA A 51 -25.21 -41.45 -33.17
N GLU A 52 -25.32 -42.39 -34.12
CA GLU A 52 -26.45 -43.29 -34.28
C GLU A 52 -26.01 -44.74 -34.10
N VAL A 53 -26.72 -45.49 -33.28
CA VAL A 53 -26.52 -46.92 -33.13
C VAL A 53 -27.19 -47.62 -34.27
N LEU A 54 -26.45 -48.10 -35.28
CA LEU A 54 -26.96 -48.75 -36.44
C LEU A 54 -27.42 -50.18 -36.13
N THR A 55 -26.62 -50.93 -35.36
CA THR A 55 -26.91 -52.29 -34.93
C THR A 55 -26.62 -52.51 -33.48
N CYS A 56 -27.39 -53.36 -32.80
CA CYS A 56 -27.18 -53.75 -31.41
C CYS A 56 -27.46 -55.24 -31.28
N ILE A 57 -26.41 -56.03 -31.01
CA ILE A 57 -26.58 -57.51 -30.88
C ILE A 57 -25.96 -57.91 -29.50
N PRO A 58 -26.52 -58.92 -28.81
CA PRO A 58 -26.01 -59.46 -27.60
C PRO A 58 -24.57 -59.97 -27.79
N HIS A 59 -23.70 -59.73 -26.81
CA HIS A 59 -22.30 -60.19 -26.80
C HIS A 59 -22.30 -61.76 -26.60
N PRO A 60 -21.58 -62.53 -27.40
CA PRO A 60 -21.67 -64.02 -27.33
C PRO A 60 -21.16 -64.59 -25.98
N ASP A 61 -20.22 -63.85 -25.34
CA ASP A 61 -19.57 -64.25 -24.07
C ASP A 61 -20.05 -63.42 -22.87
N SER A 62 -21.21 -62.74 -22.92
CA SER A 62 -21.72 -61.90 -21.82
C SER A 62 -23.28 -61.85 -21.88
N ASP A 63 -23.86 -61.84 -20.68
CA ASP A 63 -25.29 -61.70 -20.44
C ASP A 63 -25.83 -60.29 -20.40
N HIS A 64 -24.91 -59.29 -20.26
CA HIS A 64 -25.24 -57.88 -20.10
C HIS A 64 -24.52 -56.95 -21.12
N LEU A 65 -23.58 -57.47 -21.90
CA LEU A 65 -22.90 -56.64 -22.92
C LEU A 65 -23.56 -56.76 -24.26
N HIS A 66 -23.51 -55.68 -25.04
CA HIS A 66 -23.96 -55.60 -26.41
C HIS A 66 -22.83 -55.18 -27.33
N ILE A 67 -22.73 -55.75 -28.51
CA ILE A 67 -21.87 -55.30 -29.60
C ILE A 67 -22.69 -54.37 -30.46
N THR A 68 -22.29 -53.11 -30.57
CA THR A 68 -22.98 -52.10 -31.36
C THR A 68 -22.12 -51.66 -32.52
N THR A 69 -22.77 -51.31 -33.65
CA THR A 69 -22.14 -50.57 -34.74
C THR A 69 -22.67 -49.16 -34.70
N VAL A 70 -21.77 -48.18 -34.57
CA VAL A 70 -22.08 -46.78 -34.32
C VAL A 70 -21.63 -45.92 -35.49
N ASN A 71 -22.55 -45.16 -36.07
CA ASN A 71 -22.25 -44.09 -37.04
C ASN A 71 -22.03 -42.78 -36.29
N ASP A 72 -20.78 -42.30 -36.21
CA ASP A 72 -20.38 -41.09 -35.55
C ASP A 72 -20.15 -39.92 -36.53
N GLY A 73 -20.62 -40.07 -37.78
CA GLY A 73 -20.40 -39.12 -38.87
C GLY A 73 -19.07 -39.32 -39.62
N SER A 74 -18.29 -40.35 -39.27
CA SER A 74 -17.10 -40.77 -40.02
C SER A 74 -17.49 -41.58 -41.25
N PRO A 75 -16.61 -41.73 -42.28
CA PRO A 75 -16.92 -42.50 -43.49
C PRO A 75 -17.28 -43.98 -43.24
N GLU A 76 -16.70 -44.58 -42.20
CA GLU A 76 -16.95 -45.97 -41.82
C GLU A 76 -17.50 -46.03 -40.38
N PRO A 77 -18.60 -46.75 -40.15
CA PRO A 77 -19.11 -47.00 -38.79
C PRO A 77 -18.13 -47.76 -37.92
N VAL A 78 -18.11 -47.46 -36.61
CA VAL A 78 -17.18 -48.04 -35.65
C VAL A 78 -17.89 -49.09 -34.76
N THR A 79 -17.16 -50.15 -34.39
CA THR A 79 -17.64 -51.16 -33.44
C THR A 79 -17.42 -50.70 -32.02
N VAL A 80 -18.44 -50.77 -31.17
CA VAL A 80 -18.40 -50.36 -29.76
C VAL A 80 -19.07 -51.44 -28.90
N VAL A 81 -18.40 -51.84 -27.82
CA VAL A 81 -19.01 -52.75 -26.83
C VAL A 81 -19.62 -51.89 -25.72
N CYS A 82 -20.92 -52.02 -25.51
CA CYS A 82 -21.68 -51.23 -24.53
C CYS A 82 -22.32 -52.16 -23.48
N GLY A 83 -22.22 -51.77 -22.21
CA GLY A 83 -22.81 -52.51 -21.08
C GLY A 83 -24.12 -51.89 -20.55
N ALA A 84 -24.56 -50.80 -21.13
CA ALA A 84 -25.78 -50.13 -20.68
C ALA A 84 -27.06 -50.93 -21.01
N PRO A 85 -28.00 -51.04 -20.07
CA PRO A 85 -29.20 -51.84 -20.26
C PRO A 85 -30.19 -51.24 -21.25
N ASN A 86 -30.08 -49.96 -21.53
CA ASN A 86 -31.00 -49.21 -22.40
C ASN A 86 -30.48 -49.00 -23.83
N VAL A 87 -29.33 -49.61 -24.24
CA VAL A 87 -28.81 -49.47 -25.59
C VAL A 87 -29.63 -50.29 -26.62
N ALA A 88 -30.01 -49.66 -27.72
CA ALA A 88 -30.78 -50.33 -28.81
C ALA A 88 -30.40 -49.71 -30.16
N ALA A 89 -30.63 -50.50 -31.23
CA ALA A 89 -30.47 -50.02 -32.60
C ALA A 89 -31.48 -48.90 -32.95
N GLY A 90 -31.03 -47.92 -33.72
CA GLY A 90 -31.81 -46.75 -34.14
C GLY A 90 -31.75 -45.58 -33.18
N GLN A 91 -31.12 -45.72 -32.01
CA GLN A 91 -30.99 -44.63 -31.05
C GLN A 91 -29.94 -43.62 -31.48
N LYS A 92 -30.22 -42.32 -31.22
CA LYS A 92 -29.20 -41.24 -31.22
C LYS A 92 -28.60 -41.12 -29.83
N VAL A 93 -27.29 -41.05 -29.76
CA VAL A 93 -26.53 -41.07 -28.50
C VAL A 93 -25.35 -40.10 -28.55
N LEU A 94 -24.77 -39.80 -27.40
CA LEU A 94 -23.47 -39.11 -27.34
C LEU A 94 -22.35 -40.15 -27.28
N PHE A 95 -21.43 -40.03 -28.21
CA PHE A 95 -20.35 -40.98 -28.44
C PHE A 95 -18.97 -40.32 -28.30
N ALA A 96 -18.14 -40.83 -27.40
CA ALA A 96 -16.77 -40.41 -27.19
C ALA A 96 -15.82 -41.22 -28.09
N ARG A 97 -15.10 -40.52 -28.98
CA ARG A 97 -14.10 -41.09 -29.88
C ARG A 97 -12.84 -41.50 -29.14
N ILE A 98 -12.00 -42.35 -29.73
CA ILE A 98 -10.68 -42.68 -29.20
C ILE A 98 -9.85 -41.40 -29.09
N GLY A 99 -9.20 -41.20 -27.95
CA GLY A 99 -8.42 -40.02 -27.64
C GLY A 99 -9.16 -38.95 -26.84
N THR A 100 -10.49 -38.97 -26.77
CA THR A 100 -11.32 -38.11 -25.95
C THR A 100 -10.93 -38.26 -24.48
N VAL A 101 -10.86 -37.14 -23.76
CA VAL A 101 -10.72 -37.08 -22.29
C VAL A 101 -12.06 -36.59 -21.73
N LEU A 102 -12.74 -37.44 -20.97
CA LEU A 102 -13.99 -37.11 -20.29
C LEU A 102 -13.71 -36.53 -18.90
N PRO A 103 -14.69 -35.93 -18.23
CA PRO A 103 -14.58 -35.44 -16.85
C PRO A 103 -13.96 -36.48 -15.93
N GLY A 104 -13.11 -36.06 -14.99
CA GLY A 104 -12.35 -36.96 -14.12
C GLY A 104 -11.08 -37.55 -14.78
N ASP A 105 -10.55 -36.91 -15.83
CA ASP A 105 -9.35 -37.33 -16.58
C ASP A 105 -9.48 -38.75 -17.20
N PHE A 106 -10.70 -39.14 -17.47
CA PHE A 106 -10.97 -40.45 -18.06
C PHE A 106 -10.71 -40.44 -19.58
N LYS A 107 -9.57 -41.01 -19.99
CA LYS A 107 -9.15 -41.04 -21.41
C LYS A 107 -9.67 -42.26 -22.13
N ILE A 108 -10.47 -42.05 -23.18
CA ILE A 108 -10.99 -43.09 -24.06
C ILE A 108 -9.85 -43.65 -24.91
N LYS A 109 -9.66 -44.98 -24.82
CA LYS A 109 -8.64 -45.73 -25.58
C LYS A 109 -9.31 -46.86 -26.32
N LYS A 110 -8.69 -47.30 -27.44
CA LYS A 110 -9.07 -48.59 -28.07
C LYS A 110 -8.91 -49.69 -27.02
N SER A 111 -9.97 -50.48 -26.78
CA SER A 111 -9.99 -51.54 -25.78
C SER A 111 -10.47 -52.85 -26.41
N LYS A 112 -10.06 -53.96 -25.82
CA LYS A 112 -10.56 -55.29 -26.20
C LYS A 112 -11.37 -55.86 -25.03
N ILE A 113 -12.70 -55.94 -25.21
CA ILE A 113 -13.63 -56.36 -24.18
C ILE A 113 -14.17 -57.77 -24.55
N ARG A 114 -13.85 -58.77 -23.74
CA ARG A 114 -14.21 -60.18 -23.97
C ARG A 114 -13.97 -60.64 -25.39
N GLY A 115 -12.82 -60.28 -25.97
CA GLY A 115 -12.41 -60.71 -27.31
C GLY A 115 -12.82 -59.78 -28.45
N VAL A 116 -13.75 -58.85 -28.26
CA VAL A 116 -14.22 -57.87 -29.25
C VAL A 116 -13.52 -56.52 -29.08
N GLU A 117 -13.04 -55.95 -30.16
CA GLU A 117 -12.40 -54.61 -30.14
C GLU A 117 -13.49 -53.54 -30.11
N SER A 118 -13.35 -52.58 -29.15
CA SER A 118 -14.18 -51.38 -28.98
C SER A 118 -13.41 -50.14 -29.35
N PHE A 119 -13.95 -49.28 -30.22
CA PHE A 119 -13.31 -48.10 -30.79
C PHE A 119 -13.89 -46.79 -30.27
N GLY A 120 -14.37 -46.77 -29.05
CA GLY A 120 -14.94 -45.60 -28.39
C GLY A 120 -15.89 -46.00 -27.28
N MET A 121 -16.65 -45.04 -26.76
CA MET A 121 -17.61 -45.23 -25.67
C MET A 121 -18.90 -44.45 -25.94
N ILE A 122 -20.06 -45.11 -25.78
CA ILE A 122 -21.34 -44.43 -25.70
C ILE A 122 -21.55 -44.01 -24.25
N CYS A 123 -21.83 -42.71 -24.01
CA CYS A 123 -21.74 -42.14 -22.71
C CYS A 123 -23.09 -42.00 -22.01
N ALA A 124 -23.06 -42.12 -20.67
CA ALA A 124 -24.11 -41.73 -19.74
C ALA A 124 -24.01 -40.25 -19.37
N GLU A 125 -25.02 -39.70 -18.72
CA GLU A 125 -25.03 -38.27 -18.30
C GLU A 125 -23.94 -37.94 -17.30
N ASP A 126 -23.69 -38.81 -16.32
CA ASP A 126 -22.65 -38.60 -15.29
C ASP A 126 -21.23 -38.66 -15.86
N GLU A 127 -21.01 -39.55 -16.85
CA GLU A 127 -19.73 -39.67 -17.56
C GLU A 127 -19.40 -38.39 -18.38
N LEU A 128 -20.43 -37.71 -18.85
CA LEU A 128 -20.30 -36.42 -19.56
C LEU A 128 -20.26 -35.23 -18.63
N GLY A 129 -20.55 -35.41 -17.34
CA GLY A 129 -20.62 -34.31 -16.37
C GLY A 129 -21.83 -33.40 -16.53
N ILE A 130 -22.90 -33.87 -17.21
CA ILE A 130 -24.12 -33.07 -17.46
C ILE A 130 -25.30 -33.47 -16.59
N GLY A 131 -25.19 -34.56 -15.82
CA GLY A 131 -26.21 -35.05 -14.92
C GLY A 131 -25.63 -36.01 -13.88
N ALA A 132 -26.49 -36.58 -13.04
CA ALA A 132 -26.10 -37.54 -12.00
C ALA A 132 -26.54 -38.96 -12.32
N SER A 133 -27.25 -39.18 -13.45
CA SER A 133 -27.80 -40.48 -13.80
C SER A 133 -26.75 -41.41 -14.42
N HIS A 134 -26.58 -42.58 -13.80
CA HIS A 134 -25.76 -43.70 -14.31
C HIS A 134 -26.62 -44.94 -14.67
N GLU A 135 -27.94 -44.77 -14.78
CA GLU A 135 -28.87 -45.90 -15.04
C GLU A 135 -28.79 -46.42 -16.47
N GLY A 136 -28.09 -45.71 -17.37
CA GLY A 136 -27.88 -46.08 -18.77
C GLY A 136 -27.28 -44.97 -19.61
N ILE A 137 -27.12 -45.24 -20.91
CA ILE A 137 -26.62 -44.21 -21.84
C ILE A 137 -27.65 -43.12 -22.05
N MET A 138 -27.16 -41.91 -22.35
CA MET A 138 -27.98 -40.78 -22.73
C MET A 138 -28.55 -40.95 -24.13
N VAL A 139 -29.88 -41.16 -24.26
CA VAL A 139 -30.58 -41.27 -25.51
C VAL A 139 -31.10 -39.92 -25.96
N LEU A 140 -30.74 -39.50 -27.15
CA LEU A 140 -31.12 -38.23 -27.73
C LEU A 140 -32.40 -38.33 -28.58
N PRO A 141 -33.13 -37.24 -28.81
CA PRO A 141 -34.23 -37.15 -29.75
C PRO A 141 -33.80 -37.57 -31.16
N ALA A 142 -34.73 -38.15 -31.90
CA ALA A 142 -34.49 -38.73 -33.24
C ALA A 142 -33.99 -37.68 -34.26
N GLU A 143 -34.30 -36.39 -34.02
CA GLU A 143 -33.92 -35.23 -34.84
C GLU A 143 -32.46 -34.87 -34.69
N ALA A 144 -31.74 -35.42 -33.70
CA ALA A 144 -30.34 -35.11 -33.45
C ALA A 144 -29.48 -35.45 -34.66
N VAL A 145 -28.71 -34.47 -35.16
CA VAL A 145 -27.90 -34.62 -36.39
C VAL A 145 -26.58 -35.32 -36.07
N VAL A 146 -26.38 -36.50 -36.68
CA VAL A 146 -25.15 -37.28 -36.52
C VAL A 146 -23.92 -36.50 -36.94
N GLY A 147 -22.83 -36.66 -36.19
CA GLY A 147 -21.57 -35.95 -36.39
C GLY A 147 -21.52 -34.54 -35.74
N THR A 148 -22.64 -34.06 -35.17
CA THR A 148 -22.64 -32.77 -34.44
C THR A 148 -21.79 -32.90 -33.18
N PRO A 149 -20.79 -32.03 -32.95
CA PRO A 149 -20.05 -32.00 -31.69
C PRO A 149 -20.96 -31.85 -30.48
N ALA A 150 -20.70 -32.59 -29.39
CA ALA A 150 -21.49 -32.53 -28.16
C ALA A 150 -21.58 -31.12 -27.60
N LYS A 151 -20.48 -30.36 -27.62
CA LYS A 151 -20.42 -28.93 -27.21
C LYS A 151 -21.51 -28.09 -27.90
N LYS A 152 -21.66 -28.27 -29.22
CA LYS A 152 -22.67 -27.57 -30.02
C LYS A 152 -24.08 -28.10 -29.78
N TYR A 153 -24.23 -29.40 -29.65
CA TYR A 153 -25.54 -30.05 -29.44
C TYR A 153 -26.13 -29.69 -28.08
N LEU A 154 -25.29 -29.74 -27.03
CA LEU A 154 -25.66 -29.42 -25.65
C LEU A 154 -25.64 -27.90 -25.37
N ASN A 155 -25.25 -27.08 -26.35
CA ASN A 155 -25.10 -25.62 -26.21
C ASN A 155 -24.26 -25.26 -24.98
N LEU A 156 -23.14 -26.00 -24.78
CA LEU A 156 -22.21 -25.73 -23.67
C LEU A 156 -21.62 -24.34 -23.84
N LYS A 157 -21.76 -23.57 -22.82
CA LYS A 157 -21.27 -22.17 -22.79
C LYS A 157 -19.83 -22.11 -22.32
N GLU A 158 -19.11 -21.16 -22.88
CA GLU A 158 -17.81 -20.75 -22.45
C GLU A 158 -17.97 -19.42 -21.73
N GLU A 159 -17.24 -19.23 -20.66
CA GLU A 159 -17.19 -17.96 -19.90
C GLU A 159 -15.76 -17.49 -19.81
N SER A 160 -15.57 -16.19 -19.89
CA SER A 160 -14.31 -15.54 -19.55
C SER A 160 -14.53 -14.63 -18.36
N VAL A 161 -13.78 -14.86 -17.29
CA VAL A 161 -13.85 -14.07 -16.06
C VAL A 161 -12.62 -13.18 -15.98
N ILE A 162 -12.86 -11.88 -15.91
CA ILE A 162 -11.82 -10.87 -15.79
C ILE A 162 -11.70 -10.52 -14.32
N GLU A 163 -10.52 -10.78 -13.74
CA GLU A 163 -10.17 -10.35 -12.39
C GLU A 163 -9.41 -9.02 -12.45
N TYR A 164 -9.80 -8.06 -11.63
CA TYR A 164 -9.27 -6.70 -11.66
C TYR A 164 -9.25 -6.06 -10.28
N GLU A 165 -8.35 -5.10 -10.08
CA GLU A 165 -8.28 -4.26 -8.91
C GLU A 165 -8.89 -2.88 -9.16
N ILE A 166 -9.46 -2.29 -8.12
CA ILE A 166 -9.98 -0.92 -8.15
C ILE A 166 -9.37 -0.11 -7.01
N THR A 167 -9.02 1.12 -7.30
CA THR A 167 -8.62 2.10 -6.28
C THR A 167 -9.84 2.60 -5.49
N ALA A 168 -9.62 3.15 -4.31
CA ALA A 168 -10.71 3.56 -3.41
C ALA A 168 -11.64 4.63 -4.02
N ASN A 169 -11.14 5.48 -4.93
CA ASN A 169 -11.89 6.50 -5.65
C ASN A 169 -12.73 5.94 -6.80
N ARG A 170 -12.49 4.68 -7.22
CA ARG A 170 -13.17 4.06 -8.37
C ARG A 170 -14.22 3.04 -7.96
N ILE A 171 -14.93 3.30 -6.86
CA ILE A 171 -16.03 2.42 -6.40
C ILE A 171 -17.19 2.31 -7.41
N ASP A 172 -17.34 3.28 -8.29
CA ASP A 172 -18.24 3.27 -9.43
C ASP A 172 -18.03 2.09 -10.37
N ALA A 173 -16.80 1.57 -10.48
CA ALA A 173 -16.42 0.41 -11.27
C ALA A 173 -16.57 -0.94 -10.51
N ALA A 174 -17.12 -0.96 -9.28
CA ALA A 174 -17.28 -2.17 -8.48
C ALA A 174 -18.52 -3.01 -8.88
N SER A 175 -18.88 -3.01 -10.17
CA SER A 175 -20.04 -3.72 -10.72
C SER A 175 -19.93 -3.91 -12.22
N HIS A 176 -20.74 -4.83 -12.78
CA HIS A 176 -20.81 -5.06 -14.23
C HIS A 176 -21.27 -3.81 -14.99
N ILE A 177 -22.32 -3.13 -14.51
CA ILE A 177 -22.78 -1.85 -15.10
C ILE A 177 -21.74 -0.76 -14.97
N GLY A 178 -21.03 -0.70 -13.86
CA GLY A 178 -19.94 0.29 -13.66
C GLY A 178 -18.81 0.13 -14.68
N VAL A 179 -18.30 -1.10 -14.84
CA VAL A 179 -17.30 -1.41 -15.86
C VAL A 179 -17.85 -1.16 -17.27
N ALA A 180 -19.10 -1.55 -17.53
CA ALA A 180 -19.73 -1.34 -18.84
C ALA A 180 -19.82 0.15 -19.20
N ARG A 181 -20.15 1.05 -18.23
CA ARG A 181 -20.17 2.50 -18.45
C ARG A 181 -18.82 3.06 -18.82
N ASP A 182 -17.79 2.63 -18.13
CA ASP A 182 -16.41 3.10 -18.37
C ASP A 182 -15.89 2.66 -19.75
N VAL A 183 -16.06 1.38 -20.06
CA VAL A 183 -15.66 0.86 -21.38
C VAL A 183 -16.51 1.48 -22.49
N TYR A 184 -17.79 1.73 -22.25
CA TYR A 184 -18.63 2.47 -23.20
C TYR A 184 -18.08 3.87 -23.48
N ALA A 185 -17.68 4.62 -22.44
CA ALA A 185 -17.10 5.95 -22.60
C ALA A 185 -15.78 5.89 -23.39
N TYR A 186 -14.94 4.88 -23.11
CA TYR A 186 -13.70 4.63 -23.87
C TYR A 186 -13.96 4.36 -25.35
N LEU A 187 -14.92 3.48 -25.69
CA LEU A 187 -15.25 3.15 -27.06
C LEU A 187 -15.92 4.31 -27.79
N LYS A 188 -16.87 4.98 -27.11
CA LYS A 188 -17.61 6.13 -27.68
C LYS A 188 -16.69 7.30 -28.00
N SER A 189 -15.72 7.59 -27.15
CA SER A 189 -14.74 8.66 -27.38
C SER A 189 -13.84 8.44 -28.60
N ARG A 190 -13.72 7.16 -29.04
CA ARG A 190 -12.91 6.73 -30.20
C ARG A 190 -13.73 6.43 -31.45
N ASP A 191 -15.01 6.76 -31.44
CA ASP A 191 -15.96 6.47 -32.51
C ASP A 191 -16.06 4.97 -32.86
N ILE A 192 -15.79 4.09 -31.89
CA ILE A 192 -15.95 2.63 -32.03
C ILE A 192 -17.42 2.29 -31.80
N PRO A 193 -18.07 1.52 -32.71
CA PRO A 193 -19.48 1.15 -32.54
C PRO A 193 -19.73 0.41 -31.25
N CYS A 194 -20.59 0.96 -30.42
CA CYS A 194 -21.01 0.36 -29.15
C CYS A 194 -22.36 0.92 -28.70
N SER A 195 -23.04 0.18 -27.83
CA SER A 195 -24.23 0.70 -27.14
C SER A 195 -24.28 0.19 -25.70
N LEU A 196 -24.73 1.05 -24.80
CA LEU A 196 -24.91 0.75 -23.37
C LEU A 196 -26.41 0.55 -23.11
N HIS A 197 -26.74 -0.55 -22.46
CA HIS A 197 -28.11 -0.90 -22.08
C HIS A 197 -28.20 -1.09 -20.57
N ILE A 198 -28.93 -0.19 -19.91
CA ILE A 198 -29.22 -0.30 -18.48
C ILE A 198 -30.66 -0.83 -18.31
N PRO A 199 -30.86 -1.94 -17.55
CA PRO A 199 -32.18 -2.49 -17.35
C PRO A 199 -33.18 -1.46 -16.78
N SER A 200 -34.35 -1.28 -17.44
CA SER A 200 -35.36 -0.32 -16.97
C SER A 200 -36.14 -0.88 -15.78
N VAL A 201 -36.49 0.01 -14.86
CA VAL A 201 -37.41 -0.28 -13.73
C VAL A 201 -38.74 0.42 -13.87
N GLU A 202 -39.07 1.01 -15.03
CA GLU A 202 -40.34 1.71 -15.28
C GLU A 202 -41.56 0.79 -15.22
N ALA A 203 -41.39 -0.50 -15.47
CA ALA A 203 -42.45 -1.49 -15.35
C ALA A 203 -42.79 -1.85 -13.89
N PHE A 204 -42.02 -1.36 -12.90
CA PHE A 204 -42.33 -1.55 -11.48
C PHE A 204 -43.65 -0.84 -11.13
N GLN A 205 -44.52 -1.54 -10.41
CA GLN A 205 -45.81 -0.99 -9.94
C GLN A 205 -45.93 -1.19 -8.42
N GLU A 206 -46.35 -0.17 -7.75
CA GLU A 206 -46.73 -0.23 -6.34
C GLU A 206 -48.06 -1.04 -6.20
N GLY A 207 -48.21 -1.69 -5.04
CA GLY A 207 -49.39 -2.53 -4.76
C GLY A 207 -50.43 -1.82 -3.88
N GLU A 208 -51.53 -2.51 -3.64
CA GLU A 208 -52.54 -2.10 -2.65
C GLU A 208 -52.15 -2.59 -1.24
N GLY A 209 -52.73 -1.99 -0.20
CA GLY A 209 -52.52 -2.35 1.20
C GLY A 209 -51.49 -1.50 1.89
N GLU A 210 -51.04 -1.96 3.07
CA GLU A 210 -50.08 -1.21 3.90
C GLU A 210 -48.69 -1.89 3.82
N ALA A 211 -47.70 -1.17 3.33
CA ALA A 211 -46.30 -1.54 3.40
C ALA A 211 -45.78 -1.44 4.84
N ILE A 212 -44.69 -2.16 5.16
CA ILE A 212 -44.00 -2.01 6.43
C ILE A 212 -43.40 -0.58 6.50
N PRO A 213 -43.83 0.25 7.48
CA PRO A 213 -43.37 1.63 7.59
C PRO A 213 -41.89 1.69 7.99
N VAL A 214 -41.20 2.70 7.49
CA VAL A 214 -39.79 2.98 7.77
C VAL A 214 -39.64 4.29 8.51
N GLU A 215 -38.86 4.31 9.58
CA GLU A 215 -38.46 5.51 10.30
C GLU A 215 -36.96 5.63 10.36
N VAL A 216 -36.38 6.75 9.90
CA VAL A 216 -34.96 7.03 10.00
C VAL A 216 -34.75 8.11 11.06
N LEU A 217 -34.12 7.73 12.19
CA LEU A 217 -33.88 8.65 13.31
C LEU A 217 -32.58 9.43 13.17
N ASP A 218 -31.61 8.92 12.39
CA ASP A 218 -30.36 9.61 12.06
C ASP A 218 -30.19 9.70 10.55
N THR A 219 -30.65 10.82 9.99
CA THR A 219 -30.55 11.09 8.55
C THR A 219 -29.14 11.50 8.09
N GLN A 220 -28.19 11.77 9.00
CA GLN A 220 -26.80 11.99 8.67
C GLN A 220 -26.07 10.65 8.48
N GLY A 221 -26.36 9.66 9.34
CA GLY A 221 -25.83 8.32 9.23
C GLY A 221 -26.44 7.48 8.11
N ALA A 222 -27.73 7.74 7.80
CA ALA A 222 -28.47 7.12 6.69
C ALA A 222 -29.23 8.20 5.90
N PRO A 223 -28.54 8.93 4.99
CA PRO A 223 -29.18 10.03 4.24
C PRO A 223 -30.31 9.58 3.33
N ARG A 224 -30.27 8.36 2.79
CA ARG A 224 -31.35 7.80 1.97
C ARG A 224 -31.61 6.35 2.41
N TYR A 225 -32.88 6.04 2.61
CA TYR A 225 -33.32 4.68 2.93
C TYR A 225 -34.62 4.36 2.17
N THR A 226 -34.63 3.21 1.51
CA THR A 226 -35.79 2.76 0.71
C THR A 226 -36.19 1.37 1.19
N GLY A 227 -37.46 1.13 1.38
CA GLY A 227 -38.07 -0.15 1.74
C GLY A 227 -39.19 -0.54 0.77
N ILE A 228 -39.16 -1.81 0.32
CA ILE A 228 -40.25 -2.39 -0.50
C ILE A 228 -40.71 -3.68 0.16
N THR A 229 -42.02 -3.82 0.39
CA THR A 229 -42.63 -5.02 0.96
C THR A 229 -43.20 -5.88 -0.16
N VAL A 230 -42.79 -7.16 -0.21
CA VAL A 230 -43.33 -8.16 -1.13
C VAL A 230 -43.93 -9.31 -0.31
N LYS A 231 -45.18 -9.70 -0.56
CA LYS A 231 -45.88 -10.78 0.14
C LYS A 231 -46.22 -11.92 -0.78
N GLY A 232 -46.26 -13.15 -0.22
CA GLY A 232 -46.63 -14.35 -0.95
C GLY A 232 -45.53 -14.91 -1.84
N VAL A 233 -44.25 -14.69 -1.48
CA VAL A 233 -43.11 -15.26 -2.18
C VAL A 233 -42.94 -16.75 -1.86
N THR A 234 -42.33 -17.50 -2.77
CA THR A 234 -41.89 -18.88 -2.55
C THR A 234 -40.39 -18.94 -2.66
N VAL A 235 -39.73 -19.19 -1.53
CA VAL A 235 -38.28 -19.37 -1.50
C VAL A 235 -37.95 -20.76 -2.07
N ALA A 236 -37.06 -20.79 -3.06
CA ALA A 236 -36.68 -22.00 -3.78
C ALA A 236 -35.24 -21.84 -4.31
N PRO A 237 -34.57 -22.91 -4.78
CA PRO A 237 -33.32 -22.78 -5.50
C PRO A 237 -33.47 -21.81 -6.70
N SER A 238 -32.44 -20.98 -6.89
CA SER A 238 -32.40 -20.03 -8.00
C SER A 238 -32.44 -20.72 -9.36
N PRO A 239 -32.98 -20.10 -10.42
CA PRO A 239 -32.92 -20.64 -11.77
C PRO A 239 -31.45 -20.71 -12.23
N GLU A 240 -31.18 -21.64 -13.13
CA GLU A 240 -29.84 -22.00 -13.61
C GLU A 240 -29.04 -20.80 -14.12
N TRP A 241 -29.69 -19.87 -14.84
CA TRP A 241 -29.02 -18.69 -15.38
C TRP A 241 -28.47 -17.79 -14.26
N LEU A 242 -29.18 -17.65 -13.14
CA LEU A 242 -28.78 -16.83 -11.99
C LEU A 242 -27.66 -17.53 -11.23
N GLN A 243 -27.78 -18.84 -11.01
CA GLN A 243 -26.73 -19.64 -10.38
C GLN A 243 -25.41 -19.55 -11.17
N LYS A 244 -25.46 -19.72 -12.52
CA LYS A 244 -24.26 -19.65 -13.38
C LYS A 244 -23.57 -18.30 -13.31
N LYS A 245 -24.33 -17.19 -13.33
CA LYS A 245 -23.75 -15.84 -13.18
C LYS A 245 -23.05 -15.65 -11.84
N LEU A 246 -23.66 -16.07 -10.73
CA LEU A 246 -23.04 -15.96 -9.42
C LEU A 246 -21.79 -16.87 -9.30
N LEU A 247 -21.89 -18.11 -9.76
CA LEU A 247 -20.76 -19.04 -9.76
C LEU A 247 -19.56 -18.53 -10.59
N SER A 248 -19.81 -17.89 -11.74
CA SER A 248 -18.75 -17.36 -12.59
C SER A 248 -17.87 -16.33 -11.88
N ILE A 249 -18.46 -15.53 -10.97
CA ILE A 249 -17.72 -14.54 -10.17
C ILE A 249 -17.29 -15.08 -8.80
N GLY A 250 -17.46 -16.39 -8.54
CA GLY A 250 -17.01 -17.07 -7.33
C GLY A 250 -18.00 -17.05 -6.16
N LEU A 251 -19.26 -16.66 -6.38
CA LEU A 251 -20.30 -16.67 -5.35
C LEU A 251 -21.07 -18.00 -5.36
N ARG A 252 -21.31 -18.54 -4.17
CA ARG A 252 -22.12 -19.74 -4.01
C ARG A 252 -23.62 -19.38 -3.97
N PRO A 253 -24.47 -19.93 -4.84
CA PRO A 253 -25.92 -19.76 -4.77
C PRO A 253 -26.51 -20.29 -3.46
N ILE A 254 -27.52 -19.61 -2.95
CA ILE A 254 -28.20 -19.94 -1.69
C ILE A 254 -29.69 -20.24 -1.98
N ASN A 255 -30.47 -19.21 -2.35
CA ASN A 255 -31.86 -19.32 -2.78
C ASN A 255 -32.23 -18.11 -3.64
N ASN A 256 -33.38 -18.20 -4.33
CA ASN A 256 -33.83 -17.18 -5.29
C ASN A 256 -33.92 -15.75 -4.74
N VAL A 257 -34.21 -15.53 -3.44
CA VAL A 257 -34.33 -14.21 -2.83
C VAL A 257 -32.95 -13.63 -2.49
N VAL A 258 -32.12 -14.41 -1.81
CA VAL A 258 -30.75 -13.97 -1.41
C VAL A 258 -29.86 -13.80 -2.65
N ASP A 259 -29.98 -14.70 -3.61
CA ASP A 259 -29.19 -14.66 -4.86
C ASP A 259 -29.56 -13.44 -5.71
N ILE A 260 -30.84 -13.00 -5.73
CA ILE A 260 -31.23 -11.76 -6.38
C ILE A 260 -30.54 -10.56 -5.72
N SER A 261 -30.44 -10.49 -4.38
CA SER A 261 -29.74 -9.38 -3.72
C SER A 261 -28.25 -9.36 -4.05
N ASN A 262 -27.61 -10.52 -4.10
CA ASN A 262 -26.21 -10.67 -4.53
C ASN A 262 -26.05 -10.31 -6.02
N PHE A 263 -26.95 -10.76 -6.88
CA PHE A 263 -26.96 -10.43 -8.30
C PHE A 263 -27.03 -8.91 -8.52
N ILE A 264 -27.95 -8.20 -7.85
CA ILE A 264 -28.10 -6.74 -7.93
C ILE A 264 -26.86 -6.02 -7.44
N LEU A 265 -26.24 -6.51 -6.35
CA LEU A 265 -24.98 -5.98 -5.85
C LEU A 265 -23.88 -5.97 -6.91
N PHE A 266 -23.70 -7.09 -7.62
CA PHE A 266 -22.65 -7.20 -8.66
C PHE A 266 -23.12 -6.68 -10.03
N GLU A 267 -24.43 -6.54 -10.26
CA GLU A 267 -25.01 -5.85 -11.42
C GLU A 267 -24.76 -4.33 -11.35
N THR A 268 -25.12 -3.70 -10.22
CA THR A 268 -25.24 -2.25 -10.10
C THR A 268 -24.21 -1.58 -9.21
N GLY A 269 -23.55 -2.33 -8.31
CA GLY A 269 -22.69 -1.80 -7.26
C GLY A 269 -23.45 -1.35 -5.99
N GLN A 270 -24.77 -1.49 -5.96
CA GLN A 270 -25.61 -1.11 -4.82
C GLN A 270 -25.90 -2.33 -3.95
N PRO A 271 -25.39 -2.34 -2.68
CA PRO A 271 -25.76 -3.40 -1.75
C PRO A 271 -27.22 -3.30 -1.35
N LEU A 272 -27.88 -4.46 -1.31
CA LEU A 272 -29.24 -4.61 -0.82
C LEU A 272 -29.24 -5.61 0.33
N HIS A 273 -30.24 -5.49 1.22
CA HIS A 273 -30.52 -6.52 2.19
C HIS A 273 -32.01 -6.95 2.12
N THR A 274 -32.26 -8.23 2.38
CA THR A 274 -33.62 -8.79 2.37
C THR A 274 -33.92 -9.39 3.74
N PHE A 275 -34.98 -8.89 4.38
CA PHE A 275 -35.45 -9.40 5.66
C PHE A 275 -36.69 -10.28 5.47
N ASP A 276 -36.84 -11.29 6.33
CA ASP A 276 -38.11 -11.95 6.54
C ASP A 276 -39.09 -10.95 7.20
N ALA A 277 -40.08 -10.51 6.45
CA ALA A 277 -40.97 -9.45 6.88
C ALA A 277 -41.83 -9.83 8.12
N ASP A 278 -42.07 -11.13 8.28
CA ASP A 278 -42.85 -11.66 9.41
C ASP A 278 -42.01 -11.70 10.71
N LYS A 279 -40.70 -11.61 10.61
CA LYS A 279 -39.77 -11.53 11.74
C LYS A 279 -39.51 -10.06 12.19
N ILE A 280 -40.01 -9.05 11.50
CA ILE A 280 -39.86 -7.65 11.90
C ILE A 280 -40.87 -7.37 13.04
N ARG A 281 -40.38 -7.43 14.26
CA ARG A 281 -41.19 -7.29 15.49
C ARG A 281 -41.77 -5.87 15.60
N GLY A 282 -43.05 -5.77 15.88
CA GLY A 282 -43.76 -4.48 15.87
C GLY A 282 -44.08 -3.93 14.48
N GLY A 283 -43.79 -4.69 13.38
CA GLY A 283 -44.21 -4.35 12.04
C GLY A 283 -43.65 -3.04 11.49
N LYS A 284 -42.49 -2.57 11.98
CA LYS A 284 -41.86 -1.29 11.61
C LYS A 284 -40.34 -1.45 11.56
N VAL A 285 -39.70 -0.86 10.55
CA VAL A 285 -38.24 -0.76 10.44
C VAL A 285 -37.79 0.60 10.97
N ILE A 286 -36.80 0.61 11.86
CA ILE A 286 -36.24 1.79 12.51
C ILE A 286 -34.73 1.83 12.23
N VAL A 287 -34.29 2.86 11.50
CA VAL A 287 -32.84 3.09 11.24
C VAL A 287 -32.34 4.11 12.25
N ARG A 288 -31.43 3.69 13.12
CA ARG A 288 -30.96 4.48 14.27
C ARG A 288 -29.50 4.19 14.64
N ARG A 289 -28.94 5.00 15.53
CA ARG A 289 -27.70 4.62 16.23
C ARG A 289 -28.00 3.52 17.24
N ALA A 290 -27.02 2.64 17.44
CA ALA A 290 -27.07 1.63 18.48
C ALA A 290 -26.97 2.26 19.87
N ALA A 291 -27.43 1.54 20.93
CA ALA A 291 -27.03 1.87 22.28
C ALA A 291 -25.60 1.35 22.56
N GLN A 292 -24.94 1.96 23.55
CA GLN A 292 -23.60 1.49 23.95
C GLN A 292 -23.68 0.05 24.47
N ASP A 293 -22.83 -0.82 23.97
CA ASP A 293 -22.78 -2.28 24.28
C ASP A 293 -24.06 -3.05 23.91
N GLU A 294 -24.90 -2.51 23.03
CA GLU A 294 -26.09 -3.19 22.52
C GLU A 294 -25.70 -4.50 21.82
N PRO A 295 -26.26 -5.67 22.22
CA PRO A 295 -25.89 -6.94 21.62
C PRO A 295 -26.62 -7.17 20.28
N ILE A 296 -25.93 -7.80 19.33
CA ILE A 296 -26.50 -8.37 18.10
C ILE A 296 -25.85 -9.72 17.80
N VAL A 297 -26.64 -10.70 17.40
CA VAL A 297 -26.12 -11.95 16.82
C VAL A 297 -26.11 -11.80 15.32
N THR A 298 -24.92 -11.93 14.71
CA THR A 298 -24.74 -11.76 13.25
C THR A 298 -24.79 -13.10 12.51
N LEU A 299 -24.95 -13.06 11.19
CA LEU A 299 -25.09 -14.24 10.30
C LEU A 299 -23.98 -15.30 10.43
N ASP A 300 -22.83 -14.94 11.00
CA ASP A 300 -21.74 -15.87 11.34
C ASP A 300 -21.93 -16.56 12.71
N GLY A 301 -23.06 -16.34 13.38
CA GLY A 301 -23.40 -16.91 14.69
C GLY A 301 -22.68 -16.25 15.87
N LEU A 302 -21.95 -15.16 15.66
CA LEU A 302 -21.21 -14.47 16.71
C LEU A 302 -22.04 -13.36 17.36
N THR A 303 -22.02 -13.32 18.69
CA THR A 303 -22.61 -12.20 19.45
C THR A 303 -21.62 -11.05 19.50
N ARG A 304 -22.02 -9.89 18.96
CA ARG A 304 -21.21 -8.66 18.90
C ARG A 304 -21.80 -7.60 19.81
N LYS A 305 -20.93 -6.76 20.37
CA LYS A 305 -21.31 -5.57 21.12
C LYS A 305 -21.14 -4.34 20.24
N LEU A 306 -22.18 -3.56 20.13
CA LEU A 306 -22.22 -2.36 19.32
C LEU A 306 -21.76 -1.13 20.10
N ASP A 307 -21.24 -0.15 19.39
CA ASP A 307 -20.88 1.15 19.95
C ASP A 307 -22.01 2.17 19.63
N ALA A 308 -22.18 3.18 20.48
CA ALA A 308 -23.19 4.20 20.28
C ALA A 308 -23.07 4.99 18.96
N THR A 309 -21.93 4.87 18.26
CA THR A 309 -21.69 5.45 16.93
C THR A 309 -22.05 4.51 15.77
N ASP A 310 -22.34 3.24 16.04
CA ASP A 310 -22.72 2.27 15.03
C ASP A 310 -24.15 2.53 14.54
N MET A 311 -24.38 2.47 13.22
CA MET A 311 -25.72 2.49 12.66
C MET A 311 -26.30 1.08 12.63
N VAL A 312 -27.56 0.96 13.00
CA VAL A 312 -28.32 -0.29 12.97
C VAL A 312 -29.65 -0.10 12.25
N ILE A 313 -30.07 -1.17 11.60
CA ILE A 313 -31.46 -1.35 11.17
C ILE A 313 -32.10 -2.20 12.25
N ALA A 314 -33.10 -1.66 12.88
CA ALA A 314 -33.75 -2.24 14.05
C ALA A 314 -35.27 -2.39 13.82
N ASP A 315 -35.89 -3.26 14.63
CA ASP A 315 -37.32 -3.33 14.83
C ASP A 315 -37.72 -2.71 16.19
N ALA A 316 -38.91 -3.00 16.66
CA ALA A 316 -39.38 -2.49 17.95
C ALA A 316 -38.65 -3.09 19.17
N GLU A 317 -37.95 -4.21 19.02
CA GLU A 317 -37.34 -4.92 20.14
C GLU A 317 -35.81 -4.81 20.15
N GLY A 318 -35.15 -4.61 18.97
CA GLY A 318 -33.71 -4.52 18.92
C GLY A 318 -33.10 -4.45 17.51
N PRO A 319 -31.76 -4.51 17.39
CA PRO A 319 -31.09 -4.45 16.11
C PRO A 319 -31.28 -5.75 15.31
N MET A 320 -31.64 -5.60 14.05
CA MET A 320 -31.75 -6.69 13.08
C MET A 320 -30.53 -6.80 12.16
N CYS A 321 -29.81 -5.69 11.93
CA CYS A 321 -28.66 -5.64 11.03
C CYS A 321 -27.73 -4.50 11.45
N ILE A 322 -26.42 -4.72 11.30
CA ILE A 322 -25.42 -3.63 11.37
C ILE A 322 -25.44 -2.94 10.00
N ALA A 323 -25.99 -1.74 9.94
CA ALA A 323 -26.29 -1.03 8.71
C ALA A 323 -25.09 -0.89 7.78
N GLY A 324 -25.22 -1.40 6.56
CA GLY A 324 -24.17 -1.38 5.54
C GLY A 324 -22.95 -2.28 5.83
N VAL A 325 -22.95 -3.07 6.90
CA VAL A 325 -21.84 -3.93 7.28
C VAL A 325 -22.19 -5.41 7.26
N PHE A 326 -23.15 -5.85 8.10
CA PHE A 326 -23.45 -7.27 8.21
C PHE A 326 -24.84 -7.54 8.76
N GLY A 327 -25.54 -8.53 8.19
CA GLY A 327 -26.88 -8.93 8.63
C GLY A 327 -26.89 -9.64 9.98
N GLY A 328 -28.02 -9.54 10.67
CA GLY A 328 -28.30 -10.34 11.87
C GLY A 328 -28.93 -11.70 11.52
N ASP A 329 -28.73 -12.67 12.39
CA ASP A 329 -29.16 -14.06 12.21
C ASP A 329 -30.70 -14.22 12.27
N ASP A 330 -31.34 -13.54 13.23
CA ASP A 330 -32.76 -13.72 13.53
C ASP A 330 -33.72 -13.24 12.43
N SER A 331 -33.34 -12.23 11.65
CA SER A 331 -34.21 -11.56 10.66
C SER A 331 -33.97 -12.02 9.22
N GLY A 332 -33.05 -12.94 9.00
CA GLY A 332 -32.69 -13.45 7.68
C GLY A 332 -33.79 -14.25 7.00
N VAL A 333 -33.76 -14.26 5.66
CA VAL A 333 -34.64 -15.06 4.79
C VAL A 333 -34.29 -16.55 4.95
N THR A 334 -35.30 -17.38 5.09
CA THR A 334 -35.19 -18.85 5.21
C THR A 334 -36.12 -19.52 4.19
N ASP A 335 -36.00 -20.83 4.01
CA ASP A 335 -36.86 -21.60 3.10
C ASP A 335 -38.37 -21.50 3.48
N ALA A 336 -38.70 -21.13 4.71
CA ALA A 336 -40.06 -20.95 5.20
C ALA A 336 -40.59 -19.51 5.02
N THR A 337 -39.77 -18.59 4.57
CA THR A 337 -40.14 -17.16 4.41
C THR A 337 -41.17 -17.04 3.28
N VAL A 338 -42.26 -16.32 3.59
CA VAL A 338 -43.38 -16.05 2.64
C VAL A 338 -43.50 -14.54 2.35
N ASN A 339 -43.00 -13.70 3.23
CA ASN A 339 -43.07 -12.25 3.07
C ASN A 339 -41.65 -11.66 3.24
N VAL A 340 -41.28 -10.77 2.32
CA VAL A 340 -39.93 -10.20 2.26
C VAL A 340 -39.99 -8.68 2.33
N PHE A 341 -39.10 -8.06 3.12
CA PHE A 341 -38.86 -6.62 3.09
C PHE A 341 -37.49 -6.40 2.45
N ILE A 342 -37.46 -5.66 1.34
CA ILE A 342 -36.26 -5.33 0.57
C ILE A 342 -35.76 -3.97 1.02
N GLU A 343 -34.51 -3.91 1.47
CA GLU A 343 -33.80 -2.68 1.81
C GLU A 343 -32.90 -2.24 0.65
N GLY A 344 -33.01 -0.94 0.29
CA GLY A 344 -32.01 -0.25 -0.51
C GLY A 344 -31.65 1.07 0.17
N ALA A 345 -30.39 1.28 0.52
CA ALA A 345 -30.01 2.43 1.34
C ALA A 345 -28.69 3.07 0.85
N TYR A 346 -28.48 4.32 1.29
CA TYR A 346 -27.20 5.00 1.27
C TYR A 346 -26.83 5.36 2.70
N PHE A 347 -25.70 4.84 3.17
CA PHE A 347 -25.16 5.12 4.49
C PHE A 347 -23.93 6.02 4.41
N ASP A 348 -23.67 6.80 5.48
CA ASP A 348 -22.44 7.60 5.57
C ASP A 348 -21.20 6.72 5.52
N PRO A 349 -20.32 6.89 4.51
CA PRO A 349 -19.14 6.04 4.31
C PRO A 349 -18.20 6.01 5.51
N ALA A 350 -18.03 7.14 6.21
CA ALA A 350 -17.14 7.23 7.37
C ALA A 350 -17.69 6.43 8.56
N SER A 351 -19.02 6.43 8.74
CA SER A 351 -19.68 5.63 9.77
C SER A 351 -19.52 4.14 9.50
N VAL A 352 -19.82 3.68 8.28
CA VAL A 352 -19.67 2.27 7.88
C VAL A 352 -18.23 1.80 8.06
N ARG A 353 -17.25 2.59 7.60
CA ARG A 353 -15.82 2.25 7.72
C ARG A 353 -15.38 2.09 9.18
N LYS A 354 -15.80 3.00 10.07
CA LYS A 354 -15.46 2.93 11.50
C LYS A 354 -16.06 1.68 12.15
N THR A 355 -17.32 1.38 11.85
CA THR A 355 -18.03 0.20 12.35
C THR A 355 -17.39 -1.09 11.82
N ALA A 356 -17.18 -1.24 10.51
CA ALA A 356 -16.55 -2.40 9.89
C ALA A 356 -15.17 -2.69 10.50
N LYS A 357 -14.34 -1.66 10.66
CA LYS A 357 -13.01 -1.78 11.27
C LYS A 357 -13.08 -2.18 12.75
N ARG A 358 -14.00 -1.59 13.53
CA ARG A 358 -14.19 -1.91 14.96
C ARG A 358 -14.62 -3.35 15.14
N GLN A 359 -15.57 -3.82 14.34
CA GLN A 359 -16.11 -5.17 14.39
C GLN A 359 -15.22 -6.20 13.67
N GLN A 360 -14.15 -5.76 13.01
CA GLN A 360 -13.24 -6.59 12.18
C GLN A 360 -14.01 -7.36 11.09
N LEU A 361 -14.98 -6.71 10.47
CA LEU A 361 -15.80 -7.23 9.38
C LEU A 361 -15.39 -6.59 8.06
N SER A 362 -15.20 -7.44 7.04
CA SER A 362 -14.99 -7.01 5.66
C SER A 362 -15.95 -7.80 4.77
N THR A 363 -16.98 -7.15 4.28
CA THR A 363 -18.01 -7.75 3.42
C THR A 363 -18.08 -7.01 2.10
N ASP A 364 -18.67 -7.61 1.08
CA ASP A 364 -18.93 -6.96 -0.21
C ASP A 364 -19.81 -5.69 -0.07
N ALA A 365 -20.69 -5.68 0.90
CA ALA A 365 -21.51 -4.51 1.21
C ALA A 365 -20.69 -3.41 1.89
N SER A 366 -19.94 -3.75 2.96
CA SER A 366 -19.09 -2.75 3.66
C SER A 366 -18.02 -2.18 2.75
N PHE A 367 -17.43 -2.99 1.87
CA PHE A 367 -16.44 -2.57 0.87
C PHE A 367 -16.98 -1.43 -0.03
N ARG A 368 -18.24 -1.52 -0.44
CA ARG A 368 -18.89 -0.49 -1.29
C ARG A 368 -19.35 0.72 -0.50
N PHE A 369 -20.04 0.51 0.61
CA PHE A 369 -20.55 1.61 1.41
C PHE A 369 -19.44 2.47 2.03
N GLU A 370 -18.36 1.85 2.53
CA GLU A 370 -17.24 2.60 3.15
C GLU A 370 -16.45 3.46 2.16
N ARG A 371 -16.59 3.21 0.85
CA ARG A 371 -15.98 3.99 -0.23
C ARG A 371 -16.94 4.98 -0.86
N GLY A 372 -18.25 4.85 -0.58
CA GLY A 372 -19.30 5.71 -1.10
C GLY A 372 -20.06 5.02 -2.25
N ALA A 373 -21.18 4.36 -1.92
CA ALA A 373 -22.13 3.88 -2.93
C ALA A 373 -22.84 5.06 -3.61
N ASP A 374 -23.48 4.82 -4.78
CA ASP A 374 -24.26 5.84 -5.45
C ASP A 374 -25.58 6.10 -4.71
N PRO A 375 -25.83 7.30 -4.16
CA PRO A 375 -27.08 7.59 -3.46
C PRO A 375 -28.31 7.50 -4.38
N GLU A 376 -28.16 7.70 -5.69
CA GLU A 376 -29.26 7.58 -6.65
C GLU A 376 -29.60 6.13 -7.00
N ALA A 377 -28.69 5.19 -6.79
CA ALA A 377 -28.90 3.78 -7.10
C ALA A 377 -29.81 3.06 -6.10
N ALA A 378 -29.98 3.54 -4.87
CA ALA A 378 -30.71 2.85 -3.81
C ALA A 378 -32.15 2.47 -4.21
N LEU A 379 -32.93 3.42 -4.71
CA LEU A 379 -34.32 3.18 -5.16
C LEU A 379 -34.37 2.34 -6.44
N TYR A 380 -33.44 2.59 -7.39
CA TYR A 380 -33.34 1.82 -8.63
C TYR A 380 -33.10 0.35 -8.34
N ALA A 381 -32.10 0.05 -7.52
CA ALA A 381 -31.70 -1.32 -7.18
C ALA A 381 -32.80 -2.07 -6.41
N ALA A 382 -33.47 -1.39 -5.45
CA ALA A 382 -34.60 -1.97 -4.71
C ALA A 382 -35.79 -2.32 -5.64
N LYS A 383 -36.16 -1.44 -6.59
CA LYS A 383 -37.20 -1.73 -7.60
C LYS A 383 -36.78 -2.88 -8.52
N ARG A 384 -35.52 -2.91 -8.97
CA ARG A 384 -34.97 -3.96 -9.81
C ARG A 384 -35.02 -5.31 -9.11
N ALA A 385 -34.64 -5.36 -7.82
CA ALA A 385 -34.71 -6.57 -6.99
C ALA A 385 -36.17 -7.04 -6.81
N ALA A 386 -37.08 -6.12 -6.52
CA ALA A 386 -38.50 -6.43 -6.38
C ALA A 386 -39.08 -7.04 -7.65
N MET A 387 -38.78 -6.50 -8.84
CA MET A 387 -39.21 -7.04 -10.12
C MET A 387 -38.69 -8.46 -10.35
N LEU A 388 -37.42 -8.73 -10.03
CA LEU A 388 -36.84 -10.07 -10.16
C LEU A 388 -37.43 -11.04 -9.12
N ILE A 389 -37.70 -10.61 -7.90
CA ILE A 389 -38.39 -11.44 -6.89
C ILE A 389 -39.78 -11.83 -7.37
N LEU A 390 -40.56 -10.87 -7.93
CA LEU A 390 -41.88 -11.16 -8.50
C LEU A 390 -41.79 -12.20 -9.65
N GLU A 391 -40.78 -12.08 -10.49
CA GLU A 391 -40.52 -13.00 -11.60
C GLU A 391 -40.12 -14.42 -11.15
N LEU A 392 -39.17 -14.51 -10.18
CA LEU A 392 -38.49 -15.76 -9.83
C LEU A 392 -39.05 -16.43 -8.56
N ALA A 393 -39.65 -15.67 -7.67
CA ALA A 393 -40.22 -16.17 -6.41
C ALA A 393 -41.75 -15.96 -6.32
N GLY A 394 -42.33 -15.22 -7.25
CA GLY A 394 -43.76 -14.86 -7.23
C GLY A 394 -44.07 -13.80 -6.18
N GLY A 395 -45.33 -13.79 -5.72
CA GLY A 395 -45.81 -12.82 -4.75
C GLY A 395 -46.35 -11.55 -5.41
N GLN A 396 -46.54 -10.53 -4.58
CA GLN A 396 -47.00 -9.19 -5.00
C GLN A 396 -46.41 -8.10 -4.12
N VAL A 397 -46.16 -6.93 -4.71
CA VAL A 397 -45.77 -5.74 -3.95
C VAL A 397 -46.98 -5.27 -3.12
N VAL A 398 -46.74 -4.90 -1.86
CA VAL A 398 -47.81 -4.43 -0.95
C VAL A 398 -47.53 -3.00 -0.53
N GLY A 399 -48.50 -2.12 -0.80
CA GLY A 399 -48.46 -0.70 -0.46
C GLY A 399 -47.48 0.09 -1.35
N LYS A 400 -47.16 1.29 -0.91
CA LYS A 400 -46.21 2.18 -1.60
C LYS A 400 -44.77 1.90 -1.18
N VAL A 401 -43.83 2.25 -2.05
CA VAL A 401 -42.41 2.32 -1.68
C VAL A 401 -42.24 3.23 -0.47
N GLN A 402 -41.59 2.75 0.54
CA GLN A 402 -41.22 3.54 1.72
C GLN A 402 -39.87 4.18 1.47
N GLU A 403 -39.83 5.46 1.19
CA GLU A 403 -38.58 6.19 0.95
C GLU A 403 -38.44 7.36 1.93
N VAL A 404 -37.30 7.42 2.60
CA VAL A 404 -36.87 8.54 3.45
C VAL A 404 -35.61 9.14 2.84
N TYR A 405 -35.75 10.34 2.24
CA TYR A 405 -34.68 11.10 1.61
C TYR A 405 -34.91 12.59 1.81
N PRO A 406 -34.74 13.10 3.07
CA PRO A 406 -35.13 14.45 3.42
C PRO A 406 -34.28 15.54 2.78
N GLU A 407 -33.02 15.27 2.57
CA GLU A 407 -32.04 16.18 1.96
C GLU A 407 -31.37 15.49 0.76
N PRO A 408 -31.95 15.65 -0.46
CA PRO A 408 -31.37 15.04 -1.65
C PRO A 408 -29.93 15.51 -1.89
N ILE A 409 -29.03 14.54 -2.14
CA ILE A 409 -27.62 14.80 -2.45
C ILE A 409 -27.56 15.42 -3.85
N VAL A 410 -27.16 16.69 -3.89
CA VAL A 410 -27.07 17.46 -5.13
C VAL A 410 -25.77 17.14 -5.86
N ARG A 411 -25.86 16.94 -7.18
CA ARG A 411 -24.68 16.77 -8.03
C ARG A 411 -23.75 17.97 -7.93
N LYS A 412 -22.47 17.72 -7.78
CA LYS A 412 -21.45 18.78 -7.71
C LYS A 412 -21.31 19.48 -9.05
N GLN A 413 -21.55 20.77 -9.06
CA GLN A 413 -21.33 21.61 -10.25
C GLN A 413 -19.87 22.08 -10.27
N ILE A 414 -19.23 21.92 -11.43
CA ILE A 414 -17.81 22.21 -11.63
C ILE A 414 -17.68 23.13 -12.85
N ASP A 415 -17.04 24.27 -12.66
CA ASP A 415 -16.74 25.23 -13.71
C ASP A 415 -15.46 24.81 -14.45
N LEU A 416 -15.56 24.60 -15.77
CA LEU A 416 -14.50 24.13 -16.65
C LEU A 416 -14.10 25.24 -17.64
N ASP A 417 -12.79 25.49 -17.72
CA ASP A 417 -12.14 26.29 -18.74
C ASP A 417 -11.30 25.38 -19.64
N TYR A 418 -11.74 25.17 -20.88
CA TYR A 418 -11.11 24.17 -21.77
C TYR A 418 -9.67 24.53 -22.17
N ASP A 419 -9.36 25.84 -22.34
CA ASP A 419 -7.98 26.25 -22.63
C ASP A 419 -7.05 26.02 -21.44
N ARG A 420 -7.57 26.20 -20.21
CA ARG A 420 -6.83 25.89 -18.97
C ARG A 420 -6.64 24.39 -18.80
N ILE A 421 -7.66 23.59 -19.11
CA ILE A 421 -7.59 22.12 -19.10
C ILE A 421 -6.51 21.64 -20.07
N GLU A 422 -6.51 22.11 -21.32
CA GLU A 422 -5.49 21.76 -22.31
C GLU A 422 -4.08 22.19 -21.90
N ALA A 423 -3.96 23.38 -21.29
CA ALA A 423 -2.68 23.86 -20.76
C ALA A 423 -2.18 22.99 -19.60
N PHE A 424 -3.09 22.51 -18.73
CA PHE A 424 -2.77 21.62 -17.61
C PHE A 424 -2.36 20.23 -18.09
N ILE A 425 -3.04 19.68 -19.09
CA ILE A 425 -2.70 18.42 -19.76
C ILE A 425 -1.34 18.53 -20.48
N GLY A 426 -1.01 19.71 -20.99
CA GLY A 426 0.20 19.95 -21.80
C GLY A 426 0.03 19.63 -23.28
N LYS A 427 -1.18 19.26 -23.71
CA LYS A 427 -1.53 18.94 -25.11
C LYS A 427 -2.91 19.51 -25.47
N LYS A 428 -3.03 20.03 -26.68
CA LYS A 428 -4.32 20.41 -27.24
C LYS A 428 -5.05 19.18 -27.78
N ILE A 429 -6.10 18.75 -27.08
CA ILE A 429 -6.91 17.58 -27.44
C ILE A 429 -8.19 17.98 -28.19
N GLY A 430 -8.55 19.29 -28.18
CA GLY A 430 -9.71 19.86 -28.82
C GLY A 430 -10.96 19.85 -27.94
N HIS A 431 -11.63 21.01 -27.85
CA HIS A 431 -12.79 21.24 -26.99
C HIS A 431 -13.92 20.22 -27.27
N GLY A 432 -14.19 19.92 -28.53
CA GLY A 432 -15.20 18.91 -28.89
C GLY A 432 -14.84 17.48 -28.45
N THR A 433 -13.55 17.16 -28.25
CA THR A 433 -13.15 15.88 -27.66
C THR A 433 -13.42 15.85 -26.17
N ILE A 434 -13.14 16.97 -25.47
CA ILE A 434 -13.48 17.14 -24.04
C ILE A 434 -14.97 16.92 -23.82
N GLU A 435 -15.80 17.62 -24.59
CA GLU A 435 -17.28 17.54 -24.49
C GLU A 435 -17.78 16.11 -24.75
N ARG A 436 -17.31 15.44 -25.80
CA ARG A 436 -17.68 14.05 -26.10
C ARG A 436 -17.32 13.07 -24.98
N ILE A 437 -16.15 13.25 -24.37
CA ILE A 437 -15.73 12.41 -23.25
C ILE A 437 -16.65 12.63 -22.04
N LEU A 438 -16.95 13.88 -21.70
CA LEU A 438 -17.81 14.23 -20.58
C LEU A 438 -19.25 13.72 -20.80
N GLU A 439 -19.80 13.87 -22.02
CA GLU A 439 -21.10 13.30 -22.39
C GLU A 439 -21.11 11.76 -22.24
N ALA A 440 -20.05 11.08 -22.71
CA ALA A 440 -19.95 9.62 -22.62
C ALA A 440 -19.81 9.13 -21.17
N LEU A 441 -19.27 9.94 -20.27
CA LEU A 441 -19.19 9.71 -18.82
C LEU A 441 -20.45 10.17 -18.05
N ASN A 442 -21.52 10.56 -18.75
CA ASN A 442 -22.81 11.02 -18.18
C ASN A 442 -22.72 12.31 -17.34
N TYR A 443 -21.77 13.21 -17.63
CA TYR A 443 -21.82 14.54 -17.07
C TYR A 443 -23.01 15.32 -17.62
N GLU A 444 -23.73 16.02 -16.78
CA GLU A 444 -24.80 16.92 -17.17
C GLU A 444 -24.20 18.30 -17.44
N PHE A 445 -24.42 18.85 -18.65
CA PHE A 445 -24.05 20.23 -18.99
C PHE A 445 -25.09 21.20 -18.47
N VAL A 446 -24.81 21.84 -17.34
CA VAL A 446 -25.68 22.83 -16.71
C VAL A 446 -25.66 24.15 -17.49
N GLU A 447 -24.48 24.57 -17.96
CA GLU A 447 -24.26 25.75 -18.78
C GLU A 447 -23.16 25.48 -19.80
N GLN A 448 -23.39 25.87 -21.03
CA GLN A 448 -22.37 25.82 -22.10
C GLN A 448 -22.03 27.25 -22.53
N ARG A 449 -20.74 27.50 -22.71
CA ARG A 449 -20.18 28.79 -23.14
C ARG A 449 -19.01 28.60 -24.10
N VAL A 450 -18.61 29.67 -24.78
CA VAL A 450 -17.44 29.63 -25.67
C VAL A 450 -16.17 29.36 -24.84
N GLY A 451 -15.49 28.25 -25.10
CA GLY A 451 -14.26 27.87 -24.42
C GLY A 451 -14.41 27.24 -23.04
N GLY A 452 -15.63 26.87 -22.62
CA GLY A 452 -15.84 26.21 -21.33
C GLY A 452 -17.27 25.80 -21.06
N SER A 453 -17.53 25.20 -19.91
CA SER A 453 -18.86 24.79 -19.47
C SER A 453 -18.93 24.70 -17.95
N VAL A 454 -20.15 24.72 -17.40
CA VAL A 454 -20.41 24.24 -16.06
C VAL A 454 -21.05 22.87 -16.19
N VAL A 455 -20.41 21.87 -15.61
CA VAL A 455 -20.88 20.49 -15.64
C VAL A 455 -21.26 20.01 -14.24
N ALA A 456 -22.23 19.09 -14.16
CA ALA A 456 -22.57 18.38 -12.93
C ALA A 456 -22.10 16.93 -13.05
N ALA A 457 -21.22 16.52 -12.13
CA ALA A 457 -20.68 15.16 -12.09
C ALA A 457 -21.76 14.17 -11.63
N PRO A 458 -21.84 12.94 -12.19
CA PRO A 458 -22.72 11.90 -11.69
C PRO A 458 -22.47 11.57 -10.22
N THR A 459 -23.51 11.20 -9.47
CA THR A 459 -23.43 10.92 -8.03
C THR A 459 -22.58 9.71 -7.66
N TYR A 460 -22.40 8.78 -8.60
CA TYR A 460 -21.51 7.62 -8.40
C TYR A 460 -20.00 7.96 -8.50
N MET A 461 -19.64 9.16 -9.00
CA MET A 461 -18.26 9.65 -9.02
C MET A 461 -17.97 10.38 -7.70
N VAL A 462 -17.66 9.61 -6.66
CA VAL A 462 -17.61 10.10 -5.27
C VAL A 462 -16.51 11.13 -5.00
N ASP A 463 -15.40 11.09 -5.75
CA ASP A 463 -14.22 11.95 -5.55
C ASP A 463 -14.09 13.09 -6.55
N VAL A 464 -15.05 13.26 -7.45
CA VAL A 464 -15.03 14.31 -8.49
C VAL A 464 -15.77 15.56 -8.01
N TYR A 465 -15.04 16.62 -7.66
CA TYR A 465 -15.62 17.89 -7.17
C TYR A 465 -14.80 19.14 -7.57
N ARG A 466 -13.67 19.00 -8.25
CA ARG A 466 -12.82 20.10 -8.75
C ARG A 466 -12.53 19.91 -10.23
N GLU A 467 -12.11 20.98 -10.90
CA GLU A 467 -11.71 20.92 -12.31
C GLU A 467 -10.58 19.90 -12.56
N CYS A 468 -9.58 19.80 -11.66
CA CYS A 468 -8.48 18.83 -11.82
C CYS A 468 -8.96 17.37 -11.73
N ASP A 469 -10.02 17.09 -10.97
CA ASP A 469 -10.62 15.76 -10.90
C ASP A 469 -11.31 15.42 -12.23
N VAL A 470 -11.96 16.41 -12.87
CA VAL A 470 -12.54 16.26 -14.22
C VAL A 470 -11.43 16.07 -15.26
N VAL A 471 -10.29 16.75 -15.12
CA VAL A 471 -9.13 16.55 -16.01
C VAL A 471 -8.62 15.11 -15.92
N GLU A 472 -8.57 14.51 -14.73
CA GLU A 472 -8.23 13.09 -14.55
C GLU A 472 -9.20 12.19 -15.33
N GLU A 473 -10.52 12.42 -15.19
CA GLU A 473 -11.54 11.66 -15.91
C GLU A 473 -11.41 11.81 -17.44
N ILE A 474 -11.09 13.01 -17.93
CA ILE A 474 -10.83 13.24 -19.35
C ILE A 474 -9.59 12.46 -19.80
N LEU A 475 -8.50 12.52 -19.03
CA LEU A 475 -7.22 11.90 -19.41
C LEU A 475 -7.28 10.38 -19.40
N ARG A 476 -7.95 9.75 -18.44
CA ARG A 476 -8.07 8.29 -18.39
C ARG A 476 -8.86 7.77 -19.59
N ILE A 477 -9.90 8.48 -20.05
CA ILE A 477 -10.68 8.09 -21.24
C ILE A 477 -9.94 8.43 -22.54
N TYR A 478 -9.29 9.60 -22.62
CA TYR A 478 -8.45 9.97 -23.75
C TYR A 478 -7.27 9.01 -23.93
N GLY A 479 -6.68 8.55 -22.82
CA GLY A 479 -5.51 7.69 -22.72
C GLY A 479 -4.24 8.48 -22.45
N TYR A 480 -3.57 8.19 -21.35
CA TYR A 480 -2.30 8.82 -20.94
C TYR A 480 -1.20 8.59 -21.97
N ASP A 481 -1.18 7.42 -22.64
CA ASP A 481 -0.19 7.09 -23.68
C ASP A 481 -0.30 7.96 -24.94
N ASN A 482 -1.42 8.67 -25.10
CA ASN A 482 -1.62 9.63 -26.20
C ASN A 482 -1.03 11.01 -25.90
N ILE A 483 -0.40 11.21 -24.74
CA ILE A 483 0.27 12.46 -24.38
C ILE A 483 1.76 12.30 -24.63
N GLU A 484 2.28 13.01 -25.64
CA GLU A 484 3.69 12.97 -25.98
C GLU A 484 4.51 13.76 -24.97
N PHE A 485 5.66 13.20 -24.55
CA PHE A 485 6.65 13.96 -23.80
C PHE A 485 7.36 14.97 -24.70
N PRO A 486 7.46 16.25 -24.31
CA PRO A 486 8.20 17.23 -25.10
C PRO A 486 9.71 16.90 -25.08
N ASP A 487 10.35 16.98 -26.27
CA ASP A 487 11.81 16.77 -26.40
C ASP A 487 12.64 17.81 -25.63
N ASN A 488 12.06 18.94 -25.28
CA ASN A 488 12.73 20.04 -24.61
C ASN A 488 11.97 20.52 -23.38
N LEU A 489 12.67 20.54 -22.24
CA LEU A 489 12.20 21.18 -21.03
C LEU A 489 12.68 22.64 -20.99
N ARG A 490 11.77 23.59 -20.87
CA ARG A 490 12.10 25.01 -20.64
C ARG A 490 11.93 25.32 -19.17
N MET A 491 13.03 25.67 -18.51
CA MET A 491 13.01 26.10 -17.11
C MET A 491 13.88 27.33 -16.89
N SER A 492 13.46 28.20 -16.00
CA SER A 492 14.31 29.31 -15.53
C SER A 492 15.29 28.78 -14.50
N VAL A 493 16.59 28.87 -14.79
CA VAL A 493 17.62 28.45 -13.83
C VAL A 493 18.09 29.69 -13.10
N ASN A 494 17.94 29.71 -11.77
CA ASN A 494 18.56 30.73 -10.94
C ASN A 494 20.02 30.33 -10.67
N ALA A 495 20.94 31.04 -11.31
CA ALA A 495 22.37 30.80 -11.22
C ALA A 495 23.02 31.43 -9.96
N THR A 496 22.25 31.83 -8.94
CA THR A 496 22.82 32.36 -7.70
C THR A 496 23.68 31.29 -7.02
N PRO A 497 25.00 31.50 -6.87
CA PRO A 497 25.86 30.51 -6.22
C PRO A 497 25.54 30.45 -4.73
N THR A 498 24.76 29.51 -4.34
CA THR A 498 24.53 29.15 -2.93
C THR A 498 25.11 27.75 -2.70
N PRO A 499 25.78 27.50 -1.56
CA PRO A 499 26.18 26.13 -1.23
C PRO A 499 24.95 25.23 -1.26
N GLU A 500 24.99 24.22 -2.11
CA GLU A 500 23.91 23.26 -2.19
C GLU A 500 24.10 22.17 -1.13
N PRO A 501 23.12 21.92 -0.25
CA PRO A 501 23.25 20.94 0.82
C PRO A 501 23.63 19.54 0.32
N GLU A 502 23.05 19.10 -0.79
CA GLU A 502 23.33 17.78 -1.37
C GLU A 502 24.74 17.67 -1.94
N ALA A 503 25.27 18.72 -2.58
CA ALA A 503 26.65 18.73 -3.06
C ALA A 503 27.65 18.62 -1.90
N ILE A 504 27.38 19.29 -0.77
CA ILE A 504 28.19 19.20 0.44
C ILE A 504 28.10 17.79 1.04
N ARG A 505 26.89 17.24 1.17
CA ARG A 505 26.66 15.88 1.66
C ARG A 505 27.42 14.85 0.81
N ASN A 506 27.26 14.90 -0.51
CA ASN A 506 27.93 14.00 -1.43
C ASN A 506 29.46 14.15 -1.35
N GLY A 507 29.97 15.38 -1.21
CA GLY A 507 31.41 15.65 -1.01
C GLY A 507 31.96 15.02 0.26
N ILE A 508 31.20 15.02 1.36
CA ILE A 508 31.56 14.33 2.62
C ILE A 508 31.46 12.82 2.45
N SER A 509 30.36 12.32 1.89
CA SER A 509 30.15 10.88 1.68
C SER A 509 31.26 10.25 0.83
N ASN A 510 31.61 10.90 -0.29
CA ASN A 510 32.70 10.45 -1.17
C ASN A 510 34.06 10.45 -0.43
N PHE A 511 34.32 11.46 0.37
CA PHE A 511 35.53 11.53 1.17
C PHE A 511 35.59 10.38 2.19
N LEU A 512 34.51 10.10 2.89
CA LEU A 512 34.46 9.03 3.89
C LEU A 512 34.54 7.65 3.23
N ALA A 513 33.84 7.43 2.13
CA ALA A 513 33.90 6.19 1.35
C ALA A 513 35.35 5.91 0.88
N ALA A 514 36.05 6.95 0.37
CA ALA A 514 37.46 6.85 -0.01
C ALA A 514 38.40 6.53 1.17
N ASN A 515 37.97 6.78 2.42
CA ASN A 515 38.67 6.43 3.64
C ASN A 515 38.20 5.12 4.28
N GLY A 516 37.41 4.34 3.55
CA GLY A 516 36.95 3.00 3.94
C GLY A 516 35.77 2.99 4.88
N PHE A 517 34.96 4.05 4.90
CA PHE A 517 33.67 4.04 5.57
C PHE A 517 32.58 3.49 4.65
N THR A 518 31.62 2.80 5.24
CA THR A 518 30.39 2.35 4.58
C THR A 518 29.22 3.22 5.04
N GLU A 519 28.44 3.75 4.12
CA GLU A 519 27.19 4.45 4.46
C GLU A 519 26.15 3.45 4.96
N THR A 520 25.44 3.82 6.02
CA THR A 520 24.31 3.10 6.57
C THR A 520 23.08 3.96 6.52
N MET A 521 21.94 3.32 6.40
CA MET A 521 20.63 3.96 6.37
C MET A 521 19.67 3.17 7.24
N ASN A 522 19.34 3.74 8.40
CA ASN A 522 18.48 3.09 9.38
C ASN A 522 17.07 3.70 9.38
N ASN A 523 16.10 2.93 9.86
CA ASN A 523 14.75 3.41 10.08
C ASN A 523 14.74 4.56 11.10
N SER A 524 13.91 5.57 10.87
CA SER A 524 13.66 6.62 11.85
C SER A 524 12.83 6.14 13.05
N LEU A 525 12.10 5.03 12.88
CA LEU A 525 11.37 4.39 13.96
C LEU A 525 12.28 3.43 14.74
N THR A 526 12.14 3.43 16.06
CA THR A 526 12.96 2.64 16.99
C THR A 526 12.18 2.28 18.25
N LYS A 527 12.86 1.67 19.22
CA LYS A 527 12.29 1.21 20.50
C LYS A 527 12.39 2.30 21.58
N GLU A 528 11.28 2.58 22.24
CA GLU A 528 11.28 3.44 23.44
C GLU A 528 12.18 2.90 24.55
N GLU A 529 12.31 1.58 24.67
CA GLU A 529 13.14 0.92 25.68
C GLU A 529 14.60 1.42 25.66
N TYR A 530 15.13 1.83 24.53
CA TYR A 530 16.48 2.37 24.42
C TYR A 530 16.68 3.65 25.23
N TYR A 531 15.63 4.45 25.38
CA TYR A 531 15.64 5.78 26.01
C TYR A 531 15.32 5.76 27.50
N THR A 532 14.75 4.69 28.05
CA THR A 532 14.24 4.61 29.43
C THR A 532 15.27 4.85 30.53
N LYS A 533 16.58 4.76 30.22
CA LYS A 533 17.70 4.95 31.18
C LYS A 533 18.71 5.97 30.70
N LEU A 534 18.31 6.85 29.80
CA LEU A 534 19.17 7.90 29.28
C LEU A 534 18.71 9.27 29.82
N GLU A 535 19.67 10.03 30.32
CA GLU A 535 19.46 11.42 30.79
C GLU A 535 19.56 12.41 29.62
N THR A 536 20.49 12.12 28.68
CA THR A 536 20.71 12.96 27.49
C THR A 536 19.55 12.93 26.53
N PHE A 537 18.92 11.73 26.37
CA PHE A 537 17.80 11.50 25.48
C PHE A 537 16.67 10.83 26.29
N PRO A 538 15.94 11.59 27.11
CA PRO A 538 14.93 11.02 28.00
C PRO A 538 13.70 10.50 27.23
N ALA A 539 13.09 9.45 27.74
CA ALA A 539 11.92 8.79 27.11
C ALA A 539 10.72 9.75 26.95
N GLU A 540 10.57 10.71 27.85
CA GLU A 540 9.49 11.73 27.83
C GLU A 540 9.56 12.65 26.60
N ARG A 541 10.72 12.71 25.95
CA ARG A 541 10.93 13.44 24.69
C ARG A 541 10.75 12.58 23.45
N CYS A 542 10.40 11.30 23.58
CA CYS A 542 10.10 10.46 22.43
C CYS A 542 8.82 10.92 21.72
N VAL A 543 8.85 10.89 20.40
CA VAL A 543 7.67 11.07 19.55
C VAL A 543 7.06 9.70 19.33
N HIS A 544 5.90 9.46 19.92
CA HIS A 544 5.20 8.16 19.84
C HIS A 544 4.40 8.03 18.57
N ILE A 545 4.38 6.83 18.00
CA ILE A 545 3.54 6.48 16.86
C ILE A 545 2.17 6.02 17.35
N VAL A 546 1.10 6.56 16.79
CA VAL A 546 -0.28 6.27 17.22
C VAL A 546 -0.64 4.79 17.00
N ASN A 547 -0.24 4.23 15.85
CA ASN A 547 -0.52 2.84 15.49
C ASN A 547 0.78 2.14 15.04
N PRO A 548 1.70 1.80 15.96
CA PRO A 548 2.96 1.17 15.60
C PRO A 548 2.72 -0.26 15.08
N LEU A 549 3.46 -0.65 14.05
CA LEU A 549 3.43 -2.02 13.51
C LEU A 549 3.93 -3.05 14.52
N SER A 550 4.84 -2.65 15.41
CA SER A 550 5.35 -3.47 16.52
C SER A 550 5.86 -2.57 17.66
N GLN A 551 6.06 -3.16 18.84
CA GLN A 551 6.70 -2.47 19.97
C GLN A 551 8.16 -2.09 19.70
N ASP A 552 8.78 -2.72 18.71
CA ASP A 552 10.15 -2.43 18.26
C ASP A 552 10.23 -1.17 17.39
N LEU A 553 9.10 -0.60 16.96
CA LEU A 553 8.99 0.57 16.09
C LEU A 553 7.94 1.56 16.62
N ASN A 554 7.91 1.76 17.93
CA ASN A 554 6.85 2.52 18.60
C ASN A 554 7.15 4.01 18.80
N VAL A 555 8.43 4.43 18.62
CA VAL A 555 8.84 5.84 18.73
C VAL A 555 9.78 6.25 17.62
N MET A 556 9.88 7.56 17.37
CA MET A 556 10.90 8.14 16.49
C MET A 556 12.21 8.36 17.25
N ARG A 557 13.35 8.16 16.56
CA ARG A 557 14.70 8.26 17.15
C ARG A 557 15.06 9.69 17.55
N GLN A 558 15.69 9.87 18.72
CA GLN A 558 16.23 11.15 19.19
C GLN A 558 17.70 11.35 18.80
N THR A 559 18.42 10.30 18.43
CA THR A 559 19.84 10.28 18.05
C THR A 559 20.14 9.20 17.05
N LEU A 560 21.17 9.36 16.23
CA LEU A 560 21.66 8.33 15.31
C LEU A 560 22.53 7.27 16.02
N ILE A 561 23.01 7.58 17.25
CA ILE A 561 23.96 6.72 17.96
C ILE A 561 23.36 5.34 18.25
N LEU A 562 22.11 5.26 18.72
CA LEU A 562 21.50 4.00 19.13
C LEU A 562 21.29 3.07 17.93
N ASN A 563 20.81 3.59 16.80
CA ASN A 563 20.66 2.83 15.56
C ASN A 563 22.02 2.38 14.99
N GLY A 564 23.06 3.23 15.11
CA GLY A 564 24.42 2.84 14.75
C GLY A 564 24.95 1.69 15.61
N LEU A 565 24.60 1.63 16.90
CA LEU A 565 24.92 0.49 17.76
C LEU A 565 24.18 -0.78 17.34
N GLU A 566 22.92 -0.70 16.89
CA GLU A 566 22.20 -1.86 16.29
C GLU A 566 22.94 -2.39 15.07
N VAL A 567 23.34 -1.51 14.15
CA VAL A 567 24.13 -1.89 12.96
C VAL A 567 25.42 -2.61 13.34
N ILE A 568 26.15 -2.07 14.33
CA ILE A 568 27.40 -2.68 14.81
C ILE A 568 27.13 -4.06 15.42
N ALA A 569 26.13 -4.18 16.28
CA ALA A 569 25.72 -5.46 16.88
C ALA A 569 25.32 -6.51 15.82
N TYR A 570 24.51 -6.09 14.85
CA TYR A 570 24.09 -6.92 13.73
C TYR A 570 25.27 -7.51 12.94
N ASN A 571 26.26 -6.67 12.64
CA ASN A 571 27.46 -7.07 11.90
C ASN A 571 28.40 -7.93 12.73
N ILE A 572 28.62 -7.63 14.02
CA ILE A 572 29.41 -8.45 14.92
C ILE A 572 28.86 -9.87 15.01
N ASN A 573 27.53 -10.01 15.09
CA ASN A 573 26.86 -11.33 15.11
C ASN A 573 27.07 -12.12 13.81
N ARG A 574 27.48 -11.43 12.72
CA ARG A 574 27.85 -12.02 11.42
C ARG A 574 29.34 -12.08 11.17
N GLN A 575 30.14 -12.01 12.25
CA GLN A 575 31.60 -12.13 12.23
C GLN A 575 32.34 -10.94 11.58
N VAL A 576 31.66 -9.82 11.34
CA VAL A 576 32.30 -8.56 10.91
C VAL A 576 32.60 -7.74 12.15
N THR A 577 33.83 -7.89 12.67
CA THR A 577 34.24 -7.32 13.97
C THR A 577 34.92 -5.96 13.87
N ALA A 578 35.40 -5.57 12.68
CA ALA A 578 36.02 -4.27 12.44
C ALA A 578 35.28 -3.51 11.35
N MET A 579 34.82 -2.30 11.65
CA MET A 579 34.07 -1.50 10.69
C MET A 579 34.21 -0.01 10.94
N LYS A 580 33.99 0.74 9.87
CA LYS A 580 33.82 2.20 9.86
C LYS A 580 32.52 2.49 9.14
N THR A 581 31.57 3.12 9.81
CA THR A 581 30.27 3.44 9.20
C THR A 581 29.89 4.90 9.42
N PHE A 582 29.07 5.43 8.55
CA PHE A 582 28.48 6.75 8.70
C PHE A 582 27.03 6.76 8.27
N GLU A 583 26.25 7.70 8.82
CA GLU A 583 24.83 7.86 8.50
C GLU A 583 24.44 9.34 8.52
N TYR A 584 23.66 9.76 7.52
CA TYR A 584 22.85 10.97 7.57
C TYR A 584 21.41 10.60 7.93
N GLY A 585 20.79 11.34 8.83
CA GLY A 585 19.42 11.04 9.20
C GLY A 585 18.78 12.16 10.02
N SER A 586 17.45 12.20 9.95
CA SER A 586 16.65 13.03 10.84
C SER A 586 16.52 12.38 12.21
N VAL A 587 16.51 13.23 13.23
CA VAL A 587 16.24 12.90 14.64
C VAL A 587 15.11 13.78 15.14
N TYR A 588 14.32 13.28 16.07
CA TYR A 588 13.04 13.87 16.43
C TYR A 588 12.91 13.98 17.94
N GLN A 589 12.34 15.07 18.43
CA GLN A 589 12.05 15.27 19.84
C GLN A 589 10.69 15.91 20.05
N ARG A 590 9.99 15.45 21.06
CA ARG A 590 8.85 16.16 21.64
C ARG A 590 9.35 17.19 22.65
N LEU A 591 8.73 18.36 22.63
CA LEU A 591 8.98 19.43 23.60
C LEU A 591 7.88 19.37 24.67
N PRO A 592 8.13 18.78 25.86
CA PRO A 592 7.12 18.59 26.90
C PRO A 592 6.47 19.90 27.40
N GLU A 593 7.20 21.02 27.28
CA GLU A 593 6.76 22.35 27.65
C GLU A 593 5.80 23.01 26.65
N LYS A 594 5.60 22.41 25.47
CA LYS A 594 4.74 22.94 24.43
C LYS A 594 3.51 22.04 24.18
N ASP A 595 2.51 22.59 23.49
CA ASP A 595 1.30 21.87 23.12
C ASP A 595 1.61 20.75 22.11
N GLY A 596 1.58 19.50 22.59
CA GLY A 596 1.83 18.31 21.77
C GLY A 596 0.74 17.99 20.74
N THR A 597 -0.36 18.74 20.69
CA THR A 597 -1.37 18.61 19.63
C THR A 597 -1.03 19.45 18.40
N LYS A 598 0.00 20.29 18.48
CA LYS A 598 0.46 21.19 17.41
C LYS A 598 1.89 20.85 17.00
N LEU A 599 2.25 21.16 15.76
CA LEU A 599 3.61 20.96 15.22
C LEU A 599 4.69 21.69 16.00
N GLU A 600 4.39 22.83 16.61
CA GLU A 600 5.34 23.57 17.46
C GLU A 600 5.77 22.80 18.74
N GLY A 601 5.05 21.73 19.09
CA GLY A 601 5.40 20.80 20.16
C GLY A 601 6.46 19.77 19.79
N TYR A 602 6.97 19.81 18.57
CA TYR A 602 7.93 18.83 18.04
C TYR A 602 9.11 19.53 17.38
N GLU A 603 10.28 18.91 17.45
CA GLU A 603 11.47 19.33 16.74
C GLU A 603 11.99 18.19 15.86
N GLU A 604 12.43 18.56 14.65
CA GLU A 604 13.16 17.68 13.73
C GLU A 604 14.49 18.32 13.39
N HIS A 605 15.57 17.57 13.55
CA HIS A 605 16.91 17.97 13.20
C HIS A 605 17.56 16.95 12.29
N GLN A 606 18.34 17.41 11.32
CA GLN A 606 19.23 16.53 10.56
C GLN A 606 20.57 16.43 11.26
N ASN A 607 21.01 15.19 11.50
CA ASN A 607 22.28 14.86 12.07
C ASN A 607 23.11 13.99 11.13
N PHE A 608 24.40 13.95 11.40
CA PHE A 608 25.37 13.12 10.71
C PHE A 608 26.19 12.38 11.74
N ALA A 609 26.27 11.05 11.64
CA ALA A 609 27.01 10.23 12.61
C ALA A 609 28.12 9.43 11.94
N LEU A 610 29.21 9.21 12.72
CA LEU A 610 30.35 8.38 12.37
C LEU A 610 30.57 7.32 13.44
N PHE A 611 30.92 6.13 13.04
CA PHE A 611 31.24 5.03 13.95
C PHE A 611 32.52 4.30 13.52
N LEU A 612 33.36 3.99 14.51
CA LEU A 612 34.52 3.13 14.35
C LEU A 612 34.53 2.06 15.43
N THR A 613 34.87 0.83 15.07
CA THR A 613 35.04 -0.26 16.04
C THR A 613 35.97 -1.32 15.51
N GLY A 614 36.57 -2.06 16.44
CA GLY A 614 37.35 -3.25 16.17
C GLY A 614 38.79 -3.00 15.69
N THR A 615 39.40 -4.07 15.23
CA THR A 615 40.78 -4.09 14.69
C THR A 615 40.70 -4.65 13.28
N PRO A 616 41.12 -3.88 12.26
CA PRO A 616 41.15 -4.38 10.89
C PRO A 616 42.01 -5.64 10.77
N ALA A 617 41.77 -6.45 9.75
CA ALA A 617 42.57 -7.65 9.49
C ALA A 617 44.06 -7.31 9.34
N LYS A 618 44.89 -8.12 9.97
CA LYS A 618 46.38 -7.99 9.87
C LYS A 618 46.80 -8.24 8.44
N VAL A 619 47.55 -7.29 7.86
CA VAL A 619 48.22 -7.46 6.58
C VAL A 619 49.70 -7.75 6.82
N TRP A 620 50.36 -8.43 5.88
CA TRP A 620 51.69 -8.93 6.06
C TRP A 620 52.74 -7.84 6.34
N ARG A 621 52.50 -6.61 5.88
CA ARG A 621 53.48 -5.52 5.95
C ARG A 621 53.14 -4.45 7.00
N THR A 622 51.89 -4.29 7.34
CA THR A 622 51.43 -3.22 8.26
C THR A 622 50.80 -3.83 9.50
N PRO A 623 51.26 -3.45 10.71
CA PRO A 623 50.59 -3.88 11.94
C PRO A 623 49.12 -3.46 11.94
N ALA A 624 48.25 -4.34 12.41
CA ALA A 624 46.87 -4.02 12.64
C ALA A 624 46.76 -3.04 13.85
N ALA A 625 46.29 -1.82 13.60
CA ALA A 625 46.01 -0.85 14.66
C ALA A 625 44.55 -0.97 15.07
N LYS A 626 44.29 -1.04 16.40
CA LYS A 626 42.94 -0.94 16.95
C LYS A 626 42.38 0.41 16.64
N SER A 627 41.06 0.46 16.34
CA SER A 627 40.34 1.74 16.33
C SER A 627 40.45 2.40 17.71
N ASP A 628 40.62 3.70 17.73
CA ASP A 628 40.68 4.50 18.96
C ASP A 628 39.96 5.84 18.82
N PHE A 629 39.83 6.53 19.92
CA PHE A 629 39.18 7.85 19.97
C PHE A 629 39.88 8.88 19.08
N PHE A 630 41.22 8.89 19.03
CA PHE A 630 41.99 9.87 18.26
C PHE A 630 41.83 9.66 16.76
N GLN A 631 41.67 8.43 16.32
CA GLN A 631 41.34 8.14 14.95
C GLN A 631 39.96 8.71 14.56
N LEU A 632 38.92 8.52 15.38
CA LEU A 632 37.59 9.14 15.17
C LEU A 632 37.68 10.65 15.14
N LYS A 633 38.35 11.25 16.17
CA LYS A 633 38.54 12.67 16.26
C LYS A 633 39.28 13.24 15.06
N GLY A 634 40.28 12.53 14.56
CA GLY A 634 41.01 12.89 13.35
C GLY A 634 40.11 12.98 12.12
N TYR A 635 39.18 12.05 11.92
CA TYR A 635 38.20 12.12 10.83
C TYR A 635 37.23 13.29 10.98
N VAL A 636 36.70 13.55 12.18
CA VAL A 636 35.82 14.69 12.46
C VAL A 636 36.55 16.02 12.20
N GLU A 637 37.78 16.20 12.71
CA GLU A 637 38.56 17.41 12.49
C GLU A 637 38.97 17.59 11.03
N LEU A 638 39.30 16.50 10.33
CA LEU A 638 39.61 16.54 8.91
C LEU A 638 38.41 16.96 8.05
N LEU A 639 37.20 16.49 8.38
CA LEU A 639 35.96 16.96 7.75
C LEU A 639 35.76 18.45 7.98
N LEU A 640 35.94 18.97 9.21
CA LEU A 640 35.80 20.39 9.51
C LEU A 640 36.82 21.22 8.72
N ARG A 641 38.09 20.80 8.70
CA ARG A 641 39.16 21.46 7.93
C ARG A 641 38.93 21.48 6.44
N ARG A 642 38.29 20.45 5.89
CA ARG A 642 37.89 20.39 4.47
C ARG A 642 36.99 21.57 4.09
N PHE A 643 36.18 22.03 5.03
CA PHE A 643 35.36 23.24 4.90
C PHE A 643 36.02 24.50 5.51
N ARG A 644 37.32 24.48 5.73
CA ARG A 644 38.11 25.57 6.31
C ARG A 644 37.68 26.00 7.73
N ILE A 645 36.99 25.12 8.42
CA ILE A 645 36.56 25.30 9.78
C ILE A 645 37.70 24.83 10.70
N ASP A 646 38.31 25.76 11.47
CA ASP A 646 39.36 25.40 12.43
C ASP A 646 38.74 24.85 13.73
N PRO A 647 38.97 23.57 14.06
CA PRO A 647 38.44 22.96 15.29
C PRO A 647 38.90 23.66 16.57
N SER A 648 40.02 24.37 16.54
CA SER A 648 40.54 25.10 17.72
C SER A 648 39.73 26.32 18.12
N THR A 649 38.81 26.76 17.28
CA THR A 649 37.94 27.91 17.55
C THR A 649 36.73 27.53 18.41
N PHE A 650 36.45 26.25 18.56
CA PHE A 650 35.31 25.77 19.34
C PHE A 650 35.61 25.74 20.84
N GLN A 651 34.57 25.91 21.63
CA GLN A 651 34.59 25.55 23.03
C GLN A 651 34.54 24.02 23.13
N VAL A 652 35.44 23.45 23.93
CA VAL A 652 35.50 22.02 24.19
C VAL A 652 34.94 21.76 25.58
N GLY A 653 33.89 20.97 25.66
CA GLY A 653 33.26 20.49 26.89
C GLY A 653 33.35 18.97 27.01
N ALA A 654 32.95 18.42 28.16
CA ALA A 654 32.83 17.00 28.36
C ALA A 654 31.55 16.46 27.64
N ALA A 655 31.66 15.32 27.03
CA ALA A 655 30.49 14.63 26.46
C ALA A 655 29.59 14.03 27.57
N PRO A 656 28.26 13.81 27.29
CA PRO A 656 27.34 13.21 28.24
C PRO A 656 27.79 11.81 28.69
N ALA A 657 27.86 11.58 30.00
CA ALA A 657 28.42 10.37 30.59
C ALA A 657 27.55 9.13 30.42
N ASP A 658 26.23 9.31 30.23
CA ASP A 658 25.28 8.21 29.95
C ASP A 658 25.47 7.64 28.54
N ILE A 659 25.98 8.44 27.59
CA ILE A 659 26.27 8.04 26.20
C ILE A 659 27.74 7.68 26.01
N PHE A 660 28.67 8.44 26.58
CA PHE A 660 30.10 8.29 26.37
C PHE A 660 30.84 8.09 27.70
N ALA A 661 31.72 7.09 27.79
CA ALA A 661 32.59 6.89 28.94
C ALA A 661 33.66 8.00 29.00
N GLU A 662 34.21 8.34 27.84
CA GLU A 662 35.14 9.44 27.61
C GLU A 662 34.79 10.10 26.29
N GLY A 663 34.67 11.42 26.27
CA GLY A 663 34.33 12.13 25.05
C GLY A 663 34.35 13.65 25.22
N ILE A 664 34.22 14.31 24.10
CA ILE A 664 34.21 15.78 24.02
C ILE A 664 33.01 16.29 23.23
N VAL A 665 32.59 17.50 23.53
CA VAL A 665 31.63 18.30 22.77
C VAL A 665 32.35 19.45 22.12
N TYR A 666 32.14 19.67 20.83
CA TYR A 666 32.50 20.88 20.13
C TYR A 666 31.27 21.81 20.07
N ALA A 667 31.38 22.99 20.69
CA ALA A 667 30.32 23.98 20.68
C ALA A 667 30.81 25.31 20.12
N LEU A 668 29.95 26.02 19.41
CA LEU A 668 30.22 27.39 18.97
C LEU A 668 30.24 28.33 20.18
N PRO A 669 31.22 29.23 20.26
CA PRO A 669 31.25 30.21 21.33
C PRO A 669 30.09 31.21 21.21
N GLY A 670 29.39 31.48 22.30
CA GLY A 670 28.26 32.41 22.34
C GLY A 670 27.62 32.49 23.72
N LYS A 671 26.59 33.33 23.87
CA LYS A 671 25.81 33.40 25.13
C LYS A 671 25.10 32.05 25.40
N GLU A 672 24.60 31.44 24.35
CA GLU A 672 24.07 30.08 24.36
C GLU A 672 24.94 29.23 23.40
N PRO A 673 25.80 28.35 23.94
CA PRO A 673 26.67 27.53 23.11
C PRO A 673 25.85 26.56 22.25
N GLN A 674 26.00 26.67 20.94
CA GLN A 674 25.38 25.71 20.02
C GLN A 674 26.28 24.50 19.80
N VAL A 675 25.83 23.32 20.15
CA VAL A 675 26.57 22.08 19.93
C VAL A 675 26.67 21.78 18.43
N LEU A 676 27.91 21.68 17.94
CA LEU A 676 28.21 21.26 16.58
C LEU A 676 28.38 19.75 16.52
N ALA A 677 29.18 19.19 17.43
CA ALA A 677 29.50 17.77 17.42
C ALA A 677 29.74 17.21 18.82
N THR A 678 29.29 16.02 19.06
CA THR A 678 29.63 15.24 20.27
C THR A 678 30.32 13.96 19.80
N LEU A 679 31.47 13.64 20.37
CA LEU A 679 32.26 12.48 19.98
C LEU A 679 32.97 11.85 21.16
N GLY A 680 33.09 10.53 21.14
CA GLY A 680 33.72 9.79 22.25
C GLY A 680 33.77 8.31 22.10
N THR A 681 34.26 7.67 23.16
CA THR A 681 34.14 6.23 23.37
C THR A 681 32.77 5.96 23.97
N VAL A 682 31.93 5.20 23.28
CA VAL A 682 30.59 4.87 23.76
C VAL A 682 30.67 4.21 25.14
N ASN A 683 29.77 4.56 26.04
CA ASN A 683 29.71 4.00 27.38
C ASN A 683 29.55 2.45 27.30
N PRO A 684 30.46 1.67 27.90
CA PRO A 684 30.41 0.20 27.88
C PRO A 684 29.08 -0.39 28.41
N VAL A 685 28.44 0.31 29.36
CA VAL A 685 27.12 -0.12 29.89
C VAL A 685 26.06 0.00 28.81
N LEU A 686 26.09 1.10 28.03
CA LEU A 686 25.20 1.31 26.91
C LEU A 686 25.50 0.30 25.79
N ALA A 687 26.76 0.13 25.38
CA ALA A 687 27.16 -0.83 24.34
C ALA A 687 26.73 -2.28 24.69
N LYS A 688 26.83 -2.65 25.97
CA LYS A 688 26.42 -3.99 26.46
C LYS A 688 24.90 -4.22 26.30
N ARG A 689 24.06 -3.21 26.36
CA ARG A 689 22.60 -3.35 26.10
C ARG A 689 22.31 -3.83 24.69
N PHE A 690 23.20 -3.54 23.73
CA PHE A 690 23.15 -4.03 22.35
C PHE A 690 23.94 -5.32 22.13
N GLY A 691 24.50 -5.94 23.21
CA GLY A 691 25.32 -7.14 23.10
C GLY A 691 26.75 -6.91 22.62
N ILE A 692 27.20 -5.67 22.52
CA ILE A 692 28.55 -5.29 22.05
C ILE A 692 29.55 -5.38 23.21
N LYS A 693 30.62 -6.14 23.03
CA LYS A 693 31.69 -6.35 24.02
C LYS A 693 32.98 -5.55 23.74
N GLN A 694 33.16 -5.13 22.51
CA GLN A 694 34.33 -4.37 22.08
C GLN A 694 34.08 -2.87 22.13
N PRO A 695 35.13 -2.03 22.26
CA PRO A 695 34.97 -0.57 22.24
C PRO A 695 34.37 -0.08 20.93
N VAL A 696 33.44 0.87 21.04
CA VAL A 696 32.86 1.60 19.91
C VAL A 696 33.19 3.07 20.10
N PHE A 697 33.64 3.72 19.05
CA PHE A 697 33.91 5.15 18.98
C PHE A 697 32.84 5.77 18.06
N ALA A 698 32.09 6.74 18.58
CA ALA A 698 31.00 7.38 17.86
C ALA A 698 31.12 8.90 17.89
N ALA A 699 30.71 9.52 16.81
CA ALA A 699 30.53 10.96 16.71
C ALA A 699 29.17 11.27 16.12
N GLU A 700 28.47 12.25 16.66
CA GLU A 700 27.24 12.80 16.09
C GLU A 700 27.41 14.31 15.89
N ILE A 701 27.15 14.75 14.65
CA ILE A 701 27.36 16.14 14.20
C ILE A 701 26.01 16.73 13.82
N ASN A 702 25.69 17.90 14.36
CA ASN A 702 24.48 18.61 13.93
C ASN A 702 24.69 19.18 12.52
N TRP A 703 23.99 18.61 11.56
CA TRP A 703 24.11 18.97 10.15
C TRP A 703 23.72 20.41 9.87
N GLN A 704 22.67 20.92 10.52
CA GLN A 704 22.19 22.28 10.31
C GLN A 704 23.20 23.32 10.81
N VAL A 705 23.86 23.05 11.95
CA VAL A 705 24.90 23.90 12.48
C VAL A 705 26.12 23.88 11.57
N LEU A 706 26.55 22.70 11.12
CA LEU A 706 27.65 22.54 10.16
C LEU A 706 27.38 23.30 8.86
N PHE A 707 26.20 23.13 8.30
CA PHE A 707 25.83 23.81 7.05
C PHE A 707 25.80 25.32 7.15
N LYS A 708 25.32 25.87 8.29
CA LYS A 708 25.39 27.31 8.57
C LYS A 708 26.82 27.84 8.60
N LEU A 709 27.77 27.07 9.15
CA LEU A 709 29.19 27.44 9.15
C LEU A 709 29.79 27.44 7.75
N VAL A 710 29.51 26.38 6.97
CA VAL A 710 29.96 26.27 5.57
C VAL A 710 29.41 27.42 4.73
N LYS A 711 28.15 27.77 4.89
CA LYS A 711 27.50 28.89 4.16
C LYS A 711 28.10 30.27 4.50
N ARG A 712 28.63 30.46 5.71
CA ARG A 712 29.22 31.71 6.15
C ARG A 712 30.70 31.87 5.76
N ASP A 713 31.33 30.80 5.27
CA ASP A 713 32.72 30.82 4.89
C ASP A 713 32.99 31.75 3.72
N LYS A 714 33.95 32.64 3.89
CA LYS A 714 34.44 33.54 2.84
C LYS A 714 35.83 33.08 2.42
N PHE A 715 35.94 32.65 1.18
CA PHE A 715 37.25 32.31 0.63
C PHE A 715 38.16 33.54 0.60
N SER A 716 39.34 33.41 1.24
CA SER A 716 40.42 34.41 1.14
C SER A 716 41.71 33.69 0.76
N PHE A 717 42.42 34.27 -0.19
CA PHE A 717 43.75 33.82 -0.56
C PHE A 717 44.82 34.56 0.26
N THR A 718 45.79 33.83 0.80
CA THR A 718 46.97 34.39 1.44
C THR A 718 48.19 33.83 0.73
N GLU A 719 49.13 34.74 0.35
CA GLU A 719 50.37 34.31 -0.27
C GLU A 719 51.19 33.40 0.68
N LEU A 720 51.90 32.45 0.09
CA LEU A 720 52.80 31.58 0.85
C LEU A 720 53.93 32.45 1.47
N PRO A 721 54.27 32.26 2.73
CA PRO A 721 55.36 32.98 3.39
C PRO A 721 56.67 32.76 2.64
N LYS A 722 57.42 33.84 2.38
CA LYS A 722 58.69 33.78 1.70
C LYS A 722 59.85 33.46 2.63
N PHE A 723 59.62 33.59 3.95
CA PHE A 723 60.64 33.47 4.99
C PHE A 723 60.51 32.15 5.75
N PRO A 724 61.64 31.52 6.18
CA PRO A 724 61.64 30.21 6.81
C PRO A 724 60.97 30.17 8.16
N GLU A 725 60.42 28.99 8.47
CA GLU A 725 59.90 28.66 9.80
C GLU A 725 61.06 28.32 10.78
N VAL A 726 60.91 28.71 12.04
CA VAL A 726 61.79 28.29 13.12
C VAL A 726 61.04 27.36 14.05
N ARG A 727 61.62 26.19 14.37
CA ARG A 727 61.04 25.25 15.29
C ARG A 727 61.80 25.18 16.60
N ARG A 728 61.06 25.09 17.73
CA ARG A 728 61.59 24.92 19.07
C ARG A 728 60.76 23.96 19.88
N ASP A 729 61.41 23.15 20.68
CA ASP A 729 60.77 22.19 21.54
C ASP A 729 60.89 22.60 23.00
N LEU A 730 59.86 22.30 23.79
CA LEU A 730 59.87 22.41 25.25
C LEU A 730 59.35 21.14 25.88
N ALA A 731 60.09 20.58 26.81
CA ALA A 731 59.64 19.50 27.66
C ALA A 731 59.18 20.09 29.00
N LEU A 732 57.90 19.93 29.34
CA LEU A 732 57.29 20.56 30.49
C LEU A 732 56.77 19.51 31.47
N LEU A 733 57.12 19.64 32.73
CA LEU A 733 56.52 18.89 33.82
C LEU A 733 55.29 19.67 34.32
N LEU A 734 54.14 19.04 34.34
CA LEU A 734 52.82 19.63 34.59
C LEU A 734 52.02 18.81 35.58
N ASP A 735 51.07 19.43 36.26
CA ASP A 735 50.03 18.69 36.99
C ASP A 735 49.18 17.87 36.03
N GLU A 736 48.70 16.72 36.48
CA GLU A 736 47.88 15.79 35.68
C GLU A 736 46.63 16.47 35.15
N SER A 737 46.06 17.44 35.87
CA SER A 737 44.87 18.19 35.49
C SER A 737 45.06 19.18 34.33
N VAL A 738 46.30 19.60 34.03
CA VAL A 738 46.60 20.63 33.01
C VAL A 738 46.35 20.01 31.62
N GLN A 739 45.46 20.63 30.85
CA GLN A 739 45.13 20.16 29.50
C GLN A 739 46.01 20.84 28.44
N TYR A 740 46.33 20.07 27.36
CA TYR A 740 47.08 20.62 26.22
C TYR A 740 46.38 21.82 25.57
N GLY A 741 45.03 21.81 25.51
CA GLY A 741 44.26 22.92 24.95
C GLY A 741 44.49 24.26 25.66
N ASP A 742 44.67 24.24 26.97
CA ASP A 742 44.91 25.44 27.76
C ASP A 742 46.35 25.97 27.58
N LEU A 743 47.34 25.07 27.51
CA LEU A 743 48.70 25.43 27.15
C LEU A 743 48.76 26.05 25.75
N ARG A 744 48.09 25.45 24.77
CA ARG A 744 48.00 26.00 23.41
C ARG A 744 47.39 27.39 23.39
N LYS A 745 46.28 27.65 24.09
CA LYS A 745 45.65 28.98 24.20
C LYS A 745 46.61 29.99 24.83
N SER A 746 47.32 29.64 25.92
CA SER A 746 48.29 30.48 26.59
C SER A 746 49.49 30.81 25.68
N ALA A 747 50.02 29.84 24.94
CA ALA A 747 51.09 30.02 23.97
C ALA A 747 50.73 31.02 22.86
N PHE A 748 49.58 30.88 22.23
CA PHE A 748 49.13 31.83 21.22
C PHE A 748 48.89 33.22 21.76
N ARG A 749 48.42 33.36 23.00
CA ARG A 749 48.23 34.63 23.68
C ARG A 749 49.58 35.30 23.96
N SER A 750 50.58 34.52 24.36
CA SER A 750 51.95 35.02 24.72
C SER A 750 52.78 35.42 23.49
N ALA A 751 52.74 34.60 22.43
CA ALA A 751 53.53 34.78 21.21
C ALA A 751 52.84 35.66 20.14
N LYS A 752 51.56 35.98 20.30
CA LYS A 752 50.79 36.80 19.37
C LYS A 752 50.87 36.29 17.92
N LYS A 753 51.31 37.14 16.96
CA LYS A 753 51.35 36.85 15.52
C LYS A 753 52.50 35.93 15.07
N LEU A 754 53.57 35.75 15.91
CA LEU A 754 54.75 34.98 15.49
C LEU A 754 54.54 33.46 15.60
N LEU A 755 53.65 32.99 16.47
CA LEU A 755 53.41 31.58 16.65
C LEU A 755 52.41 31.04 15.58
N LYS A 756 52.86 30.15 14.72
CA LYS A 756 52.09 29.52 13.68
C LYS A 756 51.35 28.28 14.19
N SER A 757 52.06 27.42 14.93
CA SER A 757 51.47 26.20 15.49
C SER A 757 52.15 25.76 16.77
N VAL A 758 51.40 25.05 17.60
CA VAL A 758 51.88 24.28 18.76
C VAL A 758 51.41 22.86 18.59
N THR A 759 52.27 21.89 18.73
CA THR A 759 51.96 20.46 18.59
C THR A 759 52.49 19.71 19.81
N LEU A 760 51.62 18.89 20.41
CA LEU A 760 52.02 17.93 21.45
C LEU A 760 52.48 16.67 20.71
N PHE A 761 53.75 16.29 20.87
CA PHE A 761 54.33 15.15 20.18
C PHE A 761 54.68 14.00 21.12
N ASP A 762 54.80 14.26 22.43
CA ASP A 762 55.03 13.18 23.42
C ASP A 762 54.33 13.49 24.76
N VAL A 763 53.82 12.44 25.38
CA VAL A 763 53.21 12.45 26.72
C VAL A 763 53.85 11.31 27.54
N TYR A 764 54.70 11.67 28.50
CA TYR A 764 55.36 10.68 29.33
C TYR A 764 54.74 10.67 30.75
N ARG A 765 54.41 9.46 31.19
CA ARG A 765 53.92 9.12 32.53
C ARG A 765 54.68 7.85 32.95
N GLY A 766 55.65 7.97 33.81
CA GLY A 766 56.44 6.84 34.20
C GLY A 766 57.17 7.01 35.53
N GLU A 767 57.96 6.01 35.94
CA GLU A 767 58.60 5.91 37.24
C GLU A 767 59.49 7.10 37.60
N ASN A 768 59.93 7.88 36.63
CA ASN A 768 60.79 9.06 36.87
C ASN A 768 60.01 10.38 36.98
N ILE A 769 58.71 10.36 37.17
CA ILE A 769 57.83 11.50 37.32
C ILE A 769 57.10 11.42 38.67
N LEU A 770 57.02 12.53 39.39
CA LEU A 770 56.31 12.64 40.66
C LEU A 770 54.84 12.22 40.49
N LEU A 771 54.27 11.55 41.48
CA LEU A 771 52.86 11.15 41.49
C LEU A 771 51.95 12.40 41.32
N GLY A 772 50.95 12.34 40.43
CA GLY A 772 50.10 13.49 40.13
C GLY A 772 50.68 14.48 39.12
N LYS A 773 51.84 14.19 38.53
CA LYS A 773 52.46 14.97 37.46
C LYS A 773 52.53 14.15 36.16
N LYS A 774 52.64 14.86 35.04
CA LYS A 774 52.91 14.32 33.68
C LYS A 774 53.90 15.24 32.97
N GLN A 775 54.61 14.68 31.99
CA GLN A 775 55.46 15.46 31.09
C GLN A 775 54.82 15.57 29.72
N TYR A 776 54.76 16.80 29.20
CA TYR A 776 54.41 17.09 27.82
C TYR A 776 55.65 17.58 27.07
N ALA A 777 55.87 17.03 25.88
CA ALA A 777 56.83 17.56 24.92
C ALA A 777 56.08 18.29 23.82
N LEU A 778 56.31 19.59 23.72
CA LEU A 778 55.62 20.49 22.82
C LEU A 778 56.58 21.04 21.76
N ASN A 779 56.19 21.01 20.49
CA ASN A 779 56.88 21.63 19.36
C ASN A 779 56.17 22.95 19.02
N PHE A 780 56.89 24.05 18.93
CA PHE A 780 56.46 25.38 18.55
C PHE A 780 57.02 25.73 17.20
N VAL A 781 56.17 26.16 16.25
CA VAL A 781 56.56 26.68 14.95
C VAL A 781 56.35 28.19 14.95
N LEU A 782 57.43 28.94 14.81
CA LEU A 782 57.43 30.42 14.76
C LEU A 782 57.75 30.87 13.33
N GLN A 783 57.01 31.88 12.82
CA GLN A 783 57.26 32.47 11.51
C GLN A 783 56.75 33.90 11.46
N ASP A 784 57.52 34.78 10.81
CA ASP A 784 57.07 36.09 10.40
C ASP A 784 56.86 36.09 8.87
N PRO A 785 55.70 36.48 8.36
CA PRO A 785 55.43 36.48 6.91
C PRO A 785 56.24 37.56 6.15
N GLU A 786 56.73 38.57 6.80
CA GLU A 786 57.39 39.75 6.18
C GLU A 786 58.92 39.71 6.25
N ARG A 787 59.49 38.92 7.19
CA ARG A 787 60.98 38.88 7.40
C ARG A 787 61.45 37.58 8.06
N THR A 788 62.74 37.31 7.99
CA THR A 788 63.38 36.24 8.73
C THR A 788 63.49 36.63 10.23
N LEU A 789 63.11 35.68 11.11
CA LEU A 789 63.25 35.89 12.58
C LEU A 789 64.72 35.73 12.97
N THR A 790 65.16 36.60 13.87
CA THR A 790 66.46 36.52 14.53
C THR A 790 66.39 35.56 15.73
N ASP A 791 67.54 34.91 16.07
CA ASP A 791 67.57 34.02 17.22
C ASP A 791 67.17 34.71 18.52
N ALA A 792 67.55 36.01 18.76
CA ALA A 792 67.12 36.76 19.89
C ALA A 792 65.59 36.94 19.97
N GLU A 793 64.91 37.15 18.87
CA GLU A 793 63.47 37.29 18.83
C GLU A 793 62.78 35.95 19.11
N VAL A 794 63.36 34.86 18.61
CA VAL A 794 62.87 33.50 18.86
C VAL A 794 62.97 33.14 20.32
N GLU A 795 64.18 33.34 20.92
CA GLU A 795 64.41 33.10 22.34
C GLU A 795 63.50 33.94 23.23
N LYS A 796 63.38 35.25 22.98
CA LYS A 796 62.46 36.14 23.72
C LYS A 796 61.03 35.74 23.65
N THR A 797 60.57 35.18 22.48
CA THR A 797 59.20 34.65 22.28
C THR A 797 59.01 33.37 23.08
N MET A 798 59.97 32.45 23.03
CA MET A 798 59.97 31.23 23.82
C MET A 798 59.99 31.45 25.32
N GLU A 799 60.79 32.43 25.79
CA GLU A 799 60.78 32.84 27.19
C GLU A 799 59.42 33.35 27.64
N LYS A 800 58.73 34.17 26.80
CA LYS A 800 57.39 34.68 27.13
C LYS A 800 56.36 33.50 27.20
N ILE A 801 56.45 32.52 26.28
CA ILE A 801 55.61 31.38 26.32
C ILE A 801 55.87 30.57 27.61
N LEU A 802 57.14 30.28 27.91
CA LEU A 802 57.48 29.52 29.10
C LEU A 802 57.06 30.24 30.38
N SER A 803 57.30 31.55 30.49
CA SER A 803 56.83 32.33 31.62
C SER A 803 55.33 32.33 31.80
N GLY A 804 54.57 32.35 30.65
CA GLY A 804 53.14 32.21 30.70
C GLY A 804 52.73 30.83 31.26
N PHE A 805 53.36 29.71 30.83
CA PHE A 805 53.10 28.39 31.35
C PHE A 805 53.46 28.24 32.84
N GLN A 806 54.57 28.85 33.27
CA GLN A 806 54.97 28.85 34.70
C GLN A 806 53.97 29.57 35.58
N ASN A 807 53.51 30.74 35.13
CA ASN A 807 52.60 31.58 35.90
C ASN A 807 51.16 31.01 35.94
N GLU A 808 50.66 30.44 34.82
CA GLU A 808 49.29 30.02 34.71
C GLU A 808 49.10 28.56 35.16
N PHE A 809 50.08 27.69 34.93
CA PHE A 809 49.92 26.24 35.13
C PHE A 809 51.00 25.65 36.07
N GLY A 810 51.89 26.46 36.64
CA GLY A 810 53.00 25.97 37.47
C GLY A 810 53.91 24.97 36.68
N ALA A 811 54.07 25.21 35.38
CA ALA A 811 54.89 24.35 34.53
C ALA A 811 56.36 24.43 34.89
N ILE A 812 57.08 23.32 34.92
CA ILE A 812 58.53 23.26 35.20
C ILE A 812 59.21 22.78 33.92
N LEU A 813 60.22 23.52 33.44
CA LEU A 813 61.05 23.13 32.31
C LEU A 813 61.92 21.94 32.72
N ARG A 814 61.97 20.87 31.89
CA ARG A 814 62.75 19.69 32.14
C ARG A 814 63.95 19.58 31.19
#